data_de63d976b13f21feb9b374ae0f1968eb
#
_entry.id   de63d976b13f21feb9b374ae0f1968eb
#
_cell.length_a   1.000
_cell.length_b   1.000
_cell.length_c   1.000
_cell.angle_alpha   90.00
_cell.angle_beta   90.00
_cell.angle_gamma   90.00
#
_symmetry.space_group_name_H-M   'P 1'
#
loop_
_entity.id
_entity.type
_entity.pdbx_description
1 polymer ?
#
loop_
_entity_poly.entity_id
_entity_poly.type
_entity_poly.pdbx_seq_one_letter_code
_entity_poly.pdbx_strand_id
1 'polypeptide(L)'
;MFSVGDYAYDLVRNERVQIIEKNEIWGFVTYKVYNPLSKEIYNLNSEQIGKDSSSYYDENYVRYMAFLGKIKDITSQGILSSFSKDIIPLPHQLHVLNRVLSSNNIRYILADEVGLGKTIEAGMIIKELKARGLVKRILVVCPKGLVTQWEREMYEKFGEKFHVILPSEHDTIKKLIGSDDIYGQFNQVISPMDSIKPIEARAGWSKDRVEEYNEERIFAIVNAGWDLVIIDEAHRVAGSTSEVSRYKLGKLLAKSSPYLLLLTATPHSGKTEPFLRLIRLLDEKAFPNYKAIVKEQVAPYIIRNEKREVIDNEGNRLFKDRHTKIVEIHWDERHSMQKKLYEMVTDYVRNGYNKAFKEKKYHIGFLMVLMQRLVTSSTAAIMDSVEKRIEILKSRHAKVSSLSLDDLIEADLEEKLEEGLEVVSTDIEKEIEELIDILNMAKQASYQYQDAKIEVLLNLLDDINYEKPSSKVIIFTEFVATQKYLEEILKGRGYGVALINGSMDIETRNIQLNEFKNQADILISTDAGGEGLNLQFANIVINYDLPWNPMKIEQRIGRVDRIGQSQDVYIYNFIIAETIENRVRSVLEDKLSVILSETGIDKLADVLDSEMADIDFTEVYVSSLRDPASIEHNISKIEEDLKKEIAKARKYRELLKEDKVLEANSDYNKSIELNKLLFKMCNFYSLWKEGKFFVGENIDINDEEISRHLNQENCWSRSQKIPSVYIKDFPNEKGYFSLWELSINDDLYHNRRVIPIFINDNMIYRPFAGERIWDEFIRDDAIIEVTDNINLDENIFNRIMELSQNFAYDIFLGLKENYEKKQEEDYRKYSYALELRIDAAKRIGIENIRRSRLRELEKEKEEIKRKFEKNKIICPVFKPIFILRLE
;
A
#
# COMPACT_ATOMS: atom_id res chain seq x y z
N MET A 1 -24.69 -54.81 12.11
CA MET A 1 -23.55 -55.24 11.30
C MET A 1 -23.42 -54.30 10.12
N PHE A 2 -22.19 -53.84 9.87
CA PHE A 2 -21.91 -52.88 8.80
C PHE A 2 -21.43 -53.62 7.56
N SER A 3 -21.68 -53.03 6.38
CA SER A 3 -21.23 -53.52 5.06
C SER A 3 -20.06 -52.70 4.54
N VAL A 4 -19.31 -53.26 3.61
CA VAL A 4 -18.22 -52.48 2.93
C VAL A 4 -18.85 -51.32 2.16
N GLY A 5 -18.29 -50.14 2.35
CA GLY A 5 -18.80 -48.88 1.82
C GLY A 5 -19.64 -48.08 2.81
N ASP A 6 -20.12 -48.69 3.91
CA ASP A 6 -20.88 -47.99 4.95
C ASP A 6 -19.96 -47.02 5.73
N TYR A 7 -20.57 -45.96 6.22
CA TYR A 7 -19.96 -45.11 7.23
C TYR A 7 -20.36 -45.58 8.62
N ALA A 8 -19.40 -45.59 9.53
CA ALA A 8 -19.56 -45.97 10.92
C ALA A 8 -18.77 -44.99 11.82
N TYR A 9 -18.91 -45.17 13.14
CA TYR A 9 -18.21 -44.35 14.11
C TYR A 9 -17.19 -45.19 14.86
N ASP A 10 -15.93 -44.74 14.90
CA ASP A 10 -14.89 -45.27 15.78
C ASP A 10 -15.17 -44.78 17.19
N LEU A 11 -15.63 -45.69 18.05
CA LEU A 11 -15.98 -45.38 19.44
C LEU A 11 -14.76 -45.09 20.34
N VAL A 12 -13.55 -45.44 19.89
CA VAL A 12 -12.31 -45.20 20.66
C VAL A 12 -11.73 -43.84 20.34
N ARG A 13 -11.70 -43.46 19.05
CA ARG A 13 -11.18 -42.17 18.56
C ARG A 13 -12.22 -41.07 18.48
N ASN A 14 -13.49 -41.46 18.66
CA ASN A 14 -14.66 -40.57 18.52
C ASN A 14 -14.72 -39.89 17.14
N GLU A 15 -14.45 -40.66 16.07
CA GLU A 15 -14.32 -40.14 14.70
C GLU A 15 -15.13 -41.00 13.71
N ARG A 16 -15.60 -40.32 12.65
CA ARG A 16 -16.33 -40.99 11.57
C ARG A 16 -15.36 -41.71 10.65
N VAL A 17 -15.63 -42.95 10.32
CA VAL A 17 -14.80 -43.81 9.48
C VAL A 17 -15.63 -44.48 8.39
N GLN A 18 -15.01 -44.75 7.24
CA GLN A 18 -15.63 -45.54 6.16
C GLN A 18 -15.11 -46.96 6.19
N ILE A 19 -15.99 -47.91 6.09
CA ILE A 19 -15.64 -49.35 6.07
C ILE A 19 -15.13 -49.71 4.68
N ILE A 20 -13.84 -50.11 4.59
CA ILE A 20 -13.22 -50.52 3.34
C ILE A 20 -13.26 -52.04 3.16
N GLU A 21 -13.16 -52.78 4.26
CA GLU A 21 -13.10 -54.23 4.27
C GLU A 21 -13.72 -54.81 5.56
N LYS A 22 -14.41 -55.91 5.44
CA LYS A 22 -14.96 -56.65 6.58
C LYS A 22 -14.37 -58.06 6.57
N ASN A 23 -13.73 -58.45 7.68
CA ASN A 23 -13.17 -59.79 7.87
C ASN A 23 -13.87 -60.45 9.03
N GLU A 24 -14.29 -61.70 8.81
CA GLU A 24 -14.93 -62.53 9.83
C GLU A 24 -14.13 -63.83 9.95
N ILE A 25 -13.53 -64.04 11.12
CA ILE A 25 -12.72 -65.23 11.40
C ILE A 25 -13.19 -65.79 12.74
N TRP A 26 -13.68 -67.03 12.71
CA TRP A 26 -14.11 -67.74 13.92
C TRP A 26 -15.19 -67.03 14.75
N GLY A 27 -16.07 -66.29 14.11
CA GLY A 27 -17.10 -65.50 14.75
C GLY A 27 -16.67 -64.14 15.27
N PHE A 28 -15.38 -63.76 15.13
CA PHE A 28 -14.90 -62.43 15.41
C PHE A 28 -14.91 -61.59 14.13
N VAL A 29 -15.62 -60.44 14.17
CA VAL A 29 -15.72 -59.52 13.07
C VAL A 29 -14.76 -58.35 13.30
N THR A 30 -13.89 -58.13 12.36
CA THR A 30 -12.99 -56.98 12.30
C THR A 30 -13.30 -56.17 11.05
N TYR A 31 -13.28 -54.87 11.19
CA TYR A 31 -13.49 -53.89 10.11
C TYR A 31 -12.20 -53.14 9.83
N LYS A 32 -11.77 -53.16 8.60
CA LYS A 32 -10.73 -52.27 8.14
C LYS A 32 -11.40 -50.98 7.69
N VAL A 33 -11.02 -49.88 8.31
CA VAL A 33 -11.68 -48.60 8.11
C VAL A 33 -10.70 -47.55 7.58
N TYR A 34 -11.24 -46.65 6.78
CA TYR A 34 -10.55 -45.45 6.32
C TYR A 34 -11.12 -44.26 7.11
N ASN A 35 -10.24 -43.51 7.73
CA ASN A 35 -10.58 -42.25 8.38
C ASN A 35 -10.36 -41.09 7.38
N PRO A 36 -11.42 -40.39 6.94
CA PRO A 36 -11.30 -39.28 5.99
C PRO A 36 -10.55 -38.08 6.55
N LEU A 37 -10.56 -37.91 7.88
CA LEU A 37 -9.92 -36.76 8.56
C LEU A 37 -8.41 -36.96 8.67
N SER A 38 -7.96 -38.08 9.26
CA SER A 38 -6.52 -38.38 9.40
C SER A 38 -5.90 -39.00 8.15
N LYS A 39 -6.70 -39.41 7.15
CA LYS A 39 -6.30 -40.17 5.95
C LYS A 39 -5.62 -41.49 6.29
N GLU A 40 -5.84 -42.04 7.48
CA GLU A 40 -5.30 -43.29 7.95
C GLU A 40 -6.24 -44.48 7.67
N ILE A 41 -5.63 -45.64 7.42
CA ILE A 41 -6.35 -46.92 7.31
C ILE A 41 -5.93 -47.77 8.49
N TYR A 42 -6.89 -48.24 9.29
CA TYR A 42 -6.62 -49.08 10.45
C TYR A 42 -7.76 -50.08 10.68
N ASN A 43 -7.56 -51.00 11.64
CA ASN A 43 -8.54 -52.03 11.92
C ASN A 43 -9.27 -51.71 13.25
N LEU A 44 -10.59 -51.94 13.25
CA LEU A 44 -11.45 -51.85 14.45
C LEU A 44 -12.15 -53.18 14.67
N ASN A 45 -12.30 -53.56 15.93
CA ASN A 45 -13.14 -54.71 16.30
C ASN A 45 -14.61 -54.31 16.32
N SER A 46 -15.52 -55.32 16.27
CA SER A 46 -16.96 -55.09 16.31
C SER A 46 -17.44 -54.31 17.53
N GLU A 47 -16.71 -54.32 18.63
CA GLU A 47 -17.00 -53.56 19.87
C GLU A 47 -16.50 -52.12 19.82
N GLN A 48 -15.56 -51.81 18.93
CA GLN A 48 -14.96 -50.51 18.77
C GLN A 48 -15.62 -49.67 17.68
N ILE A 49 -16.57 -50.28 16.95
CA ILE A 49 -17.27 -49.61 15.86
C ILE A 49 -18.78 -49.59 16.16
N GLY A 50 -19.36 -48.42 16.16
CA GLY A 50 -20.78 -48.20 16.45
C GLY A 50 -21.53 -47.63 15.25
N LYS A 51 -22.88 -47.76 15.27
CA LYS A 51 -23.71 -46.89 14.46
C LYS A 51 -23.48 -45.46 14.94
N ASP A 52 -23.44 -44.56 14.00
CA ASP A 52 -23.37 -43.14 14.32
C ASP A 52 -24.53 -42.76 15.24
N SER A 53 -24.32 -42.88 16.56
CA SER A 53 -25.31 -42.56 17.58
C SER A 53 -25.33 -41.07 17.91
N SER A 54 -24.46 -40.30 17.24
CA SER A 54 -24.31 -38.85 17.43
C SER A 54 -25.25 -38.02 16.56
N SER A 55 -26.25 -38.61 15.91
CA SER A 55 -27.26 -37.91 15.11
C SER A 55 -28.45 -37.41 15.94
N TYR A 56 -28.19 -36.92 17.14
CA TYR A 56 -29.17 -36.09 17.84
C TYR A 56 -28.89 -34.65 17.43
N TYR A 57 -29.71 -34.10 16.56
CA TYR A 57 -29.67 -32.73 16.14
C TYR A 57 -30.41 -31.91 17.19
N ASP A 58 -29.68 -31.03 17.85
CA ASP A 58 -30.21 -30.08 18.84
C ASP A 58 -30.27 -28.65 18.23
N GLU A 59 -30.65 -27.69 19.03
CA GLU A 59 -30.68 -26.28 18.66
C GLU A 59 -29.30 -25.78 18.15
N ASN A 60 -28.20 -26.21 18.81
CA ASN A 60 -26.86 -25.80 18.43
C ASN A 60 -26.47 -26.28 17.03
N TYR A 61 -26.91 -27.50 16.66
CA TYR A 61 -26.74 -28.00 15.30
C TYR A 61 -27.49 -27.16 14.26
N VAL A 62 -28.74 -26.78 14.53
CA VAL A 62 -29.55 -25.98 13.63
C VAL A 62 -28.86 -24.60 13.41
N ARG A 63 -28.45 -23.98 14.48
CA ARG A 63 -27.69 -22.69 14.41
C ARG A 63 -26.36 -22.84 13.69
N TYR A 64 -25.58 -23.87 14.03
CA TYR A 64 -24.29 -24.14 13.32
C TYR A 64 -24.48 -24.23 11.81
N MET A 65 -25.50 -25.01 11.34
CA MET A 65 -25.76 -25.18 9.92
C MET A 65 -26.27 -23.89 9.25
N ALA A 66 -27.08 -23.10 9.97
CA ALA A 66 -27.54 -21.81 9.49
C ALA A 66 -26.37 -20.80 9.30
N PHE A 67 -25.46 -20.74 10.29
CA PHE A 67 -24.26 -19.90 10.19
C PHE A 67 -23.31 -20.42 9.10
N LEU A 68 -23.09 -21.72 8.98
CA LEU A 68 -22.28 -22.32 7.91
C LEU A 68 -22.80 -21.93 6.53
N GLY A 69 -24.13 -22.06 6.31
CA GLY A 69 -24.77 -21.62 5.08
C GLY A 69 -24.54 -20.13 4.79
N LYS A 70 -24.74 -19.26 5.79
CA LYS A 70 -24.59 -17.82 5.64
C LYS A 70 -23.14 -17.44 5.31
N ILE A 71 -22.15 -18.07 5.96
CA ILE A 71 -20.74 -17.87 5.66
C ILE A 71 -20.43 -18.31 4.22
N LYS A 72 -20.92 -19.48 3.80
CA LYS A 72 -20.77 -19.97 2.42
C LYS A 72 -21.39 -19.00 1.39
N ASP A 73 -22.52 -18.39 1.68
CA ASP A 73 -23.16 -17.44 0.77
C ASP A 73 -22.41 -16.11 0.72
N ILE A 74 -22.06 -15.52 1.87
CA ILE A 74 -21.32 -14.26 1.96
C ILE A 74 -19.96 -14.39 1.30
N THR A 75 -19.22 -15.48 1.51
CA THR A 75 -17.91 -15.71 0.91
C THR A 75 -17.94 -15.84 -0.60
N SER A 76 -19.08 -16.16 -1.18
CA SER A 76 -19.25 -16.22 -2.65
C SER A 76 -19.41 -14.84 -3.31
N GLN A 77 -19.81 -13.82 -2.57
CA GLN A 77 -20.18 -12.50 -3.08
C GLN A 77 -19.40 -11.33 -2.50
N GLY A 78 -18.69 -11.52 -1.38
CA GLY A 78 -18.05 -10.48 -0.60
C GLY A 78 -16.54 -10.58 -0.57
N ILE A 79 -15.95 -9.82 0.35
CA ILE A 79 -14.53 -9.85 0.70
C ILE A 79 -14.26 -11.15 1.48
N LEU A 80 -13.30 -11.96 1.01
CA LEU A 80 -12.93 -13.23 1.63
C LEU A 80 -11.96 -13.07 2.80
N SER A 81 -11.09 -12.05 2.73
CA SER A 81 -10.06 -11.85 3.74
C SER A 81 -10.64 -11.28 5.03
N SER A 82 -10.36 -11.93 6.15
CA SER A 82 -10.53 -11.32 7.47
C SER A 82 -9.37 -10.35 7.71
N PHE A 83 -9.67 -9.09 8.01
CA PHE A 83 -8.67 -8.15 8.44
C PHE A 83 -8.39 -8.35 9.93
N SER A 84 -7.12 -8.23 10.36
CA SER A 84 -6.76 -8.35 11.78
C SER A 84 -7.53 -7.33 12.63
N LYS A 85 -7.68 -7.58 13.94
CA LYS A 85 -8.33 -6.62 14.88
C LYS A 85 -7.69 -5.22 14.86
N ASP A 86 -6.44 -5.14 14.41
CA ASP A 86 -5.67 -3.88 14.36
C ASP A 86 -5.97 -3.03 13.12
N ILE A 87 -6.71 -3.59 12.13
CA ILE A 87 -7.14 -2.85 10.94
C ILE A 87 -8.65 -2.72 10.95
N ILE A 88 -9.12 -1.50 11.18
CA ILE A 88 -10.49 -1.12 10.91
C ILE A 88 -10.51 -0.48 9.52
N PRO A 89 -10.96 -1.21 8.46
CA PRO A 89 -10.98 -0.65 7.12
C PRO A 89 -11.88 0.58 7.07
N LEU A 90 -11.41 1.62 6.39
CA LEU A 90 -12.16 2.86 6.22
C LEU A 90 -12.99 2.82 4.93
N PRO A 91 -14.09 3.58 4.82
CA PRO A 91 -14.97 3.55 3.65
C PRO A 91 -14.25 3.74 2.31
N HIS A 92 -13.30 4.68 2.22
CA HIS A 92 -12.51 4.89 1.01
C HIS A 92 -11.59 3.70 0.69
N GLN A 93 -10.99 3.06 1.69
CA GLN A 93 -10.11 1.88 1.49
C GLN A 93 -10.92 0.67 1.00
N LEU A 94 -12.10 0.45 1.57
CA LEU A 94 -13.03 -0.58 1.09
C LEU A 94 -13.50 -0.30 -0.33
N HIS A 95 -13.74 0.99 -0.65
CA HIS A 95 -14.08 1.39 -2.00
C HIS A 95 -12.95 1.05 -2.99
N VAL A 96 -11.68 1.36 -2.65
CA VAL A 96 -10.51 0.98 -3.47
C VAL A 96 -10.47 -0.53 -3.66
N LEU A 97 -10.61 -1.31 -2.58
CA LEU A 97 -10.60 -2.77 -2.62
C LEU A 97 -11.71 -3.31 -3.54
N ASN A 98 -12.94 -2.89 -3.34
CA ASN A 98 -14.09 -3.33 -4.14
C ASN A 98 -13.93 -3.00 -5.62
N ARG A 99 -13.41 -1.81 -5.93
CA ARG A 99 -13.18 -1.42 -7.32
C ARG A 99 -12.10 -2.27 -8.00
N VAL A 100 -11.02 -2.58 -7.28
CA VAL A 100 -9.98 -3.48 -7.79
C VAL A 100 -10.53 -4.88 -8.01
N LEU A 101 -11.35 -5.38 -7.09
CA LEU A 101 -11.93 -6.72 -7.16
C LEU A 101 -13.03 -6.87 -8.22
N SER A 102 -13.80 -5.81 -8.47
CA SER A 102 -14.86 -5.82 -9.51
C SER A 102 -14.28 -5.80 -10.91
N SER A 103 -13.01 -5.45 -11.07
CA SER A 103 -12.34 -5.43 -12.36
C SER A 103 -11.60 -6.73 -12.62
N ASN A 104 -11.76 -7.22 -13.82
CA ASN A 104 -10.95 -8.35 -14.29
C ASN A 104 -9.53 -7.94 -14.68
N ASN A 105 -9.24 -6.66 -14.89
CA ASN A 105 -7.92 -6.16 -15.21
C ASN A 105 -7.35 -5.39 -14.02
N ILE A 106 -6.65 -6.10 -13.10
CA ILE A 106 -6.04 -5.49 -11.91
C ILE A 106 -4.74 -4.78 -12.29
N ARG A 107 -4.89 -3.63 -12.93
CA ARG A 107 -3.80 -2.74 -13.32
C ARG A 107 -4.25 -1.31 -13.05
N TYR A 108 -3.82 -0.75 -11.90
CA TYR A 108 -4.32 0.52 -11.38
C TYR A 108 -3.21 1.45 -10.93
N ILE A 109 -3.49 2.74 -11.00
CA ILE A 109 -2.81 3.77 -10.21
C ILE A 109 -3.68 4.03 -8.99
N LEU A 110 -3.15 3.75 -7.79
CA LEU A 110 -3.73 4.20 -6.53
C LEU A 110 -3.17 5.58 -6.24
N ALA A 111 -4.02 6.59 -6.45
CA ALA A 111 -3.63 8.00 -6.48
C ALA A 111 -4.15 8.79 -5.28
N ASP A 112 -4.44 8.12 -4.19
CA ASP A 112 -4.91 8.72 -2.95
C ASP A 112 -3.89 9.72 -2.38
N GLU A 113 -4.37 10.81 -1.79
CA GLU A 113 -3.50 11.82 -1.19
C GLU A 113 -2.59 11.26 -0.10
N VAL A 114 -1.51 11.97 0.19
CA VAL A 114 -0.54 11.56 1.23
C VAL A 114 -1.26 11.42 2.58
N GLY A 115 -1.06 10.28 3.26
CA GLY A 115 -1.65 10.03 4.58
C GLY A 115 -2.98 9.28 4.57
N LEU A 116 -3.58 8.97 3.41
CA LEU A 116 -4.81 8.18 3.29
C LEU A 116 -4.60 6.66 3.43
N GLY A 117 -3.36 6.20 3.44
CA GLY A 117 -3.04 4.80 3.71
C GLY A 117 -2.91 3.91 2.48
N LYS A 118 -2.33 4.40 1.38
CA LYS A 118 -2.07 3.61 0.16
C LYS A 118 -1.39 2.25 0.41
N THR A 119 -0.45 2.19 1.37
CA THR A 119 0.20 0.93 1.79
C THR A 119 -0.80 -0.04 2.40
N ILE A 120 -1.78 0.47 3.16
CA ILE A 120 -2.85 -0.34 3.74
C ILE A 120 -3.79 -0.86 2.65
N GLU A 121 -4.19 -0.01 1.71
CA GLU A 121 -4.99 -0.42 0.55
C GLU A 121 -4.31 -1.53 -0.25
N ALA A 122 -3.01 -1.36 -0.53
CA ALA A 122 -2.22 -2.38 -1.21
C ALA A 122 -2.14 -3.68 -0.39
N GLY A 123 -1.97 -3.61 0.93
CA GLY A 123 -1.97 -4.76 1.83
C GLY A 123 -3.33 -5.48 1.85
N MET A 124 -4.44 -4.74 1.87
CA MET A 124 -5.80 -5.30 1.75
C MET A 124 -5.98 -6.03 0.41
N ILE A 125 -5.53 -5.42 -0.69
CA ILE A 125 -5.58 -6.03 -2.03
C ILE A 125 -4.73 -7.31 -2.08
N ILE A 126 -3.50 -7.28 -1.55
CA ILE A 126 -2.62 -8.47 -1.46
C ILE A 126 -3.33 -9.61 -0.73
N LYS A 127 -3.85 -9.34 0.46
CA LYS A 127 -4.52 -10.33 1.31
C LYS A 127 -5.69 -10.96 0.58
N GLU A 128 -6.53 -10.15 -0.04
CA GLU A 128 -7.71 -10.59 -0.76
C GLU A 128 -7.37 -11.41 -2.03
N LEU A 129 -6.40 -10.97 -2.83
CA LEU A 129 -5.99 -11.71 -4.01
C LEU A 129 -5.34 -13.05 -3.67
N LYS A 130 -4.61 -13.13 -2.54
CA LYS A 130 -4.08 -14.38 -2.02
C LYS A 130 -5.19 -15.30 -1.54
N ALA A 131 -6.16 -14.78 -0.77
CA ALA A 131 -7.32 -15.54 -0.31
C ALA A 131 -8.12 -16.14 -1.48
N ARG A 132 -8.19 -15.42 -2.61
CA ARG A 132 -8.82 -15.90 -3.85
C ARG A 132 -7.93 -16.85 -4.66
N GLY A 133 -6.71 -17.14 -4.23
CA GLY A 133 -5.75 -17.96 -4.98
C GLY A 133 -5.29 -17.35 -6.30
N LEU A 134 -5.51 -16.04 -6.53
CA LEU A 134 -5.15 -15.33 -7.75
C LEU A 134 -3.67 -14.92 -7.77
N VAL A 135 -3.06 -14.75 -6.59
CA VAL A 135 -1.70 -14.25 -6.44
C VAL A 135 -0.95 -15.09 -5.42
N LYS A 136 0.24 -15.54 -5.80
CA LYS A 136 1.18 -16.26 -4.93
C LYS A 136 2.52 -15.54 -4.87
N ARG A 137 2.98 -15.01 -6.01
CA ARG A 137 4.29 -14.36 -6.14
C ARG A 137 4.13 -12.85 -6.26
N ILE A 138 4.69 -12.12 -5.31
CA ILE A 138 4.49 -10.67 -5.17
C ILE A 138 5.84 -9.96 -5.09
N LEU A 139 6.00 -8.92 -5.90
CA LEU A 139 7.14 -8.00 -5.84
C LEU A 139 6.66 -6.61 -5.47
N VAL A 140 7.25 -6.05 -4.41
CA VAL A 140 7.11 -4.63 -4.04
C VAL A 140 8.41 -3.92 -4.37
N VAL A 141 8.32 -2.87 -5.18
CA VAL A 141 9.43 -1.98 -5.54
C VAL A 141 9.14 -0.61 -4.94
N CYS A 142 10.00 -0.16 -4.02
CA CYS A 142 9.80 1.09 -3.32
C CYS A 142 11.12 1.88 -3.14
N PRO A 143 11.08 3.17 -2.77
CA PRO A 143 12.27 3.90 -2.35
C PRO A 143 12.97 3.23 -1.16
N LYS A 144 14.31 3.34 -1.08
CA LYS A 144 15.11 2.71 -0.01
C LYS A 144 14.60 3.05 1.40
N GLY A 145 14.18 4.30 1.62
CA GLY A 145 13.64 4.77 2.91
C GLY A 145 12.31 4.13 3.32
N LEU A 146 11.55 3.55 2.38
CA LEU A 146 10.25 2.92 2.65
C LEU A 146 10.31 1.40 2.86
N VAL A 147 11.44 0.76 2.61
CA VAL A 147 11.60 -0.72 2.66
C VAL A 147 11.20 -1.27 4.02
N THR A 148 11.74 -0.73 5.09
CA THR A 148 11.46 -1.18 6.47
C THR A 148 10.01 -0.90 6.87
N GLN A 149 9.43 0.20 6.40
CA GLN A 149 8.03 0.51 6.64
C GLN A 149 7.13 -0.53 5.96
N TRP A 150 7.38 -0.85 4.69
CA TRP A 150 6.65 -1.87 3.95
C TRP A 150 6.72 -3.24 4.64
N GLU A 151 7.94 -3.68 5.00
CA GLU A 151 8.16 -4.96 5.68
C GLU A 151 7.38 -5.03 6.99
N ARG A 152 7.52 -4.00 7.83
CA ARG A 152 6.85 -3.92 9.12
C ARG A 152 5.32 -3.85 9.00
N GLU A 153 4.78 -2.98 8.14
CA GLU A 153 3.33 -2.83 7.98
C GLU A 153 2.69 -4.10 7.41
N MET A 154 3.34 -4.78 6.47
CA MET A 154 2.85 -6.05 5.94
C MET A 154 2.85 -7.14 7.02
N TYR A 155 3.88 -7.20 7.84
CA TYR A 155 3.98 -8.20 8.90
C TYR A 155 3.02 -7.92 10.05
N GLU A 156 3.06 -6.71 10.63
CA GLU A 156 2.28 -6.37 11.83
C GLU A 156 0.77 -6.32 11.54
N LYS A 157 0.37 -5.72 10.40
CA LYS A 157 -1.04 -5.48 10.09
C LYS A 157 -1.69 -6.63 9.32
N PHE A 158 -0.96 -7.25 8.41
CA PHE A 158 -1.53 -8.26 7.50
C PHE A 158 -1.03 -9.69 7.77
N GLY A 159 -0.02 -9.88 8.63
CA GLY A 159 0.63 -11.17 8.87
C GLY A 159 1.44 -11.68 7.67
N GLU A 160 1.78 -10.79 6.72
CA GLU A 160 2.47 -11.14 5.50
C GLU A 160 3.97 -10.95 5.63
N LYS A 161 4.74 -12.02 5.39
CA LYS A 161 6.22 -12.00 5.48
C LYS A 161 6.81 -11.75 4.10
N PHE A 162 7.50 -10.63 3.97
CA PHE A 162 8.27 -10.29 2.79
C PHE A 162 9.77 -10.45 3.06
N HIS A 163 10.51 -10.91 2.05
CA HIS A 163 11.96 -10.95 2.07
C HIS A 163 12.51 -9.68 1.43
N VAL A 164 13.33 -8.95 2.17
CA VAL A 164 14.03 -7.78 1.64
C VAL A 164 15.26 -8.25 0.90
N ILE A 165 15.43 -7.88 -0.36
CA ILE A 165 16.62 -8.20 -1.16
C ILE A 165 17.38 -6.91 -1.46
N LEU A 166 18.50 -6.71 -0.75
CA LEU A 166 19.41 -5.60 -0.94
C LEU A 166 20.57 -5.98 -1.89
N PRO A 167 21.14 -5.02 -2.64
CA PRO A 167 22.28 -5.30 -3.52
C PRO A 167 23.50 -5.87 -2.80
N SER A 168 23.74 -5.44 -1.57
CA SER A 168 24.84 -5.91 -0.72
C SER A 168 24.69 -7.38 -0.32
N GLU A 169 23.49 -7.94 -0.40
CA GLU A 169 23.18 -9.30 0.00
C GLU A 169 23.13 -10.28 -1.18
N HIS A 170 23.09 -9.77 -2.41
CA HIS A 170 22.96 -10.58 -3.62
C HIS A 170 24.03 -11.70 -3.68
N ASP A 171 25.30 -11.37 -3.48
CA ASP A 171 26.40 -12.35 -3.55
C ASP A 171 26.34 -13.35 -2.38
N THR A 172 25.87 -12.92 -1.23
CA THR A 172 25.70 -13.78 -0.06
C THR A 172 24.54 -14.74 -0.25
N ILE A 173 23.40 -14.24 -0.70
CA ILE A 173 22.19 -15.03 -0.99
C ILE A 173 22.50 -16.04 -2.13
N LYS A 174 23.17 -15.60 -3.21
CA LYS A 174 23.61 -16.47 -4.32
C LYS A 174 24.49 -17.63 -3.84
N LYS A 175 25.44 -17.36 -2.93
CA LYS A 175 26.32 -18.40 -2.34
C LYS A 175 25.54 -19.36 -1.43
N LEU A 176 24.59 -18.85 -0.64
CA LEU A 176 23.78 -19.67 0.28
C LEU A 176 22.81 -20.59 -0.46
N ILE A 177 22.19 -20.08 -1.52
CA ILE A 177 21.17 -20.80 -2.29
C ILE A 177 21.82 -21.72 -3.37
N GLY A 178 23.04 -21.41 -3.81
CA GLY A 178 23.72 -22.16 -4.87
C GLY A 178 23.07 -22.01 -6.27
N SER A 179 22.26 -20.95 -6.45
CA SER A 179 21.53 -20.66 -7.69
C SER A 179 21.66 -19.19 -8.06
N ASP A 180 21.69 -18.92 -9.36
CA ASP A 180 21.64 -17.56 -9.91
C ASP A 180 20.23 -16.95 -9.87
N ASP A 181 19.20 -17.76 -9.67
CA ASP A 181 17.81 -17.32 -9.55
C ASP A 181 17.46 -16.96 -8.09
N ILE A 182 17.97 -15.85 -7.63
CA ILE A 182 17.75 -15.34 -6.27
C ILE A 182 16.26 -15.01 -6.04
N TYR A 183 15.64 -14.33 -6.99
CA TYR A 183 14.25 -13.89 -6.87
C TYR A 183 13.25 -15.05 -7.00
N GLY A 184 13.59 -16.10 -7.72
CA GLY A 184 12.76 -17.28 -7.89
C GLY A 184 12.54 -18.09 -6.61
N GLN A 185 13.40 -17.92 -5.60
CA GLN A 185 13.32 -18.66 -4.34
C GLN A 185 12.26 -18.13 -3.37
N PHE A 186 11.86 -16.86 -3.50
CA PHE A 186 10.95 -16.22 -2.57
C PHE A 186 9.63 -15.87 -3.24
N ASN A 187 8.52 -16.16 -2.57
CA ASN A 187 7.18 -15.82 -3.07
C ASN A 187 6.85 -14.34 -2.87
N GLN A 188 7.38 -13.70 -1.86
CA GLN A 188 7.09 -12.31 -1.52
C GLN A 188 8.40 -11.55 -1.29
N VAL A 189 8.66 -10.53 -2.10
CA VAL A 189 9.93 -9.78 -2.09
C VAL A 189 9.67 -8.29 -2.06
N ILE A 190 10.46 -7.57 -1.25
CA ILE A 190 10.60 -6.11 -1.29
C ILE A 190 12.00 -5.79 -1.83
N SER A 191 12.08 -4.91 -2.80
CA SER A 191 13.35 -4.48 -3.38
C SER A 191 13.40 -2.96 -3.56
N PRO A 192 14.50 -2.30 -3.12
CA PRO A 192 14.65 -0.87 -3.33
C PRO A 192 14.76 -0.55 -4.84
N MET A 193 14.04 0.47 -5.31
CA MET A 193 14.00 0.87 -6.72
C MET A 193 15.37 1.15 -7.29
N ASP A 194 16.20 1.90 -6.57
CA ASP A 194 17.54 2.27 -7.01
C ASP A 194 18.52 1.10 -7.03
N SER A 195 18.21 0.04 -6.29
CA SER A 195 19.02 -1.19 -6.25
C SER A 195 18.87 -2.09 -7.48
N ILE A 196 17.73 -1.99 -8.15
CA ILE A 196 17.38 -2.86 -9.29
C ILE A 196 17.36 -2.11 -10.64
N LYS A 197 17.45 -0.77 -10.63
CA LYS A 197 17.55 0.00 -11.88
C LYS A 197 18.85 -0.32 -12.64
N PRO A 198 18.84 -0.27 -13.99
CA PRO A 198 20.06 -0.36 -14.77
C PRO A 198 21.06 0.73 -14.37
N ILE A 199 22.32 0.38 -14.23
CA ILE A 199 23.40 1.35 -14.03
C ILE A 199 23.90 1.84 -15.38
N GLU A 200 24.22 3.13 -15.50
CA GLU A 200 24.72 3.74 -16.74
C GLU A 200 26.22 3.59 -16.89
N ALA A 201 26.94 3.70 -15.77
CA ALA A 201 28.38 3.54 -15.71
C ALA A 201 28.84 3.03 -14.34
N ARG A 202 29.99 2.37 -14.28
CA ARG A 202 30.69 2.00 -13.04
C ARG A 202 32.18 2.18 -13.23
N ALA A 203 32.84 2.83 -12.25
CA ALA A 203 34.28 3.07 -12.30
C ALA A 203 35.07 1.77 -12.52
N GLY A 204 35.93 1.75 -13.53
CA GLY A 204 36.76 0.59 -13.90
C GLY A 204 36.07 -0.50 -14.73
N TRP A 205 34.80 -0.28 -15.16
CA TRP A 205 34.08 -1.22 -16.02
C TRP A 205 33.99 -0.73 -17.46
N SER A 206 34.10 -1.69 -18.43
CA SER A 206 33.77 -1.39 -19.84
C SER A 206 32.25 -1.27 -20.02
N LYS A 207 31.81 -0.62 -21.11
CA LYS A 207 30.38 -0.55 -21.47
C LYS A 207 29.75 -1.92 -21.59
N ASP A 208 30.42 -2.86 -22.26
CA ASP A 208 29.93 -4.22 -22.45
C ASP A 208 29.71 -4.93 -21.10
N ARG A 209 30.63 -4.75 -20.14
CA ARG A 209 30.50 -5.33 -18.80
C ARG A 209 29.35 -4.70 -17.99
N VAL A 210 29.07 -3.42 -18.19
CA VAL A 210 27.92 -2.73 -17.58
C VAL A 210 26.62 -3.24 -18.18
N GLU A 211 26.55 -3.45 -19.49
CA GLU A 211 25.40 -4.02 -20.18
C GLU A 211 25.14 -5.46 -19.73
N GLU A 212 26.15 -6.32 -19.70
CA GLU A 212 26.04 -7.70 -19.22
C GLU A 212 25.51 -7.76 -17.78
N TYR A 213 26.06 -6.96 -16.88
CA TYR A 213 25.62 -6.86 -15.48
C TYR A 213 24.17 -6.38 -15.35
N ASN A 214 23.77 -5.39 -16.16
CA ASN A 214 22.40 -4.90 -16.18
C ASN A 214 21.43 -5.96 -16.72
N GLU A 215 21.82 -6.67 -17.77
CA GLU A 215 21.00 -7.74 -18.37
C GLU A 215 20.79 -8.88 -17.36
N GLU A 216 21.84 -9.34 -16.67
CA GLU A 216 21.72 -10.41 -15.66
C GLU A 216 20.77 -10.01 -14.52
N ARG A 217 20.89 -8.80 -13.98
CA ARG A 217 20.07 -8.32 -12.87
C ARG A 217 18.61 -8.15 -13.25
N ILE A 218 18.36 -7.47 -14.38
CA ILE A 218 17.01 -7.27 -14.89
C ILE A 218 16.38 -8.61 -15.23
N PHE A 219 17.15 -9.49 -15.85
CA PHE A 219 16.68 -10.83 -16.19
C PHE A 219 16.26 -11.62 -14.96
N ALA A 220 17.06 -11.62 -13.90
CA ALA A 220 16.73 -12.34 -12.66
C ALA A 220 15.39 -11.87 -12.05
N ILE A 221 15.16 -10.57 -11.94
CA ILE A 221 13.94 -10.04 -11.34
C ILE A 221 12.71 -10.18 -12.25
N VAL A 222 12.86 -9.95 -13.55
CA VAL A 222 11.74 -10.01 -14.52
C VAL A 222 11.28 -11.45 -14.74
N ASN A 223 12.21 -12.39 -14.76
CA ASN A 223 11.90 -13.80 -15.01
C ASN A 223 11.49 -14.59 -13.78
N ALA A 224 11.49 -13.97 -12.59
CA ALA A 224 11.04 -14.63 -11.37
C ALA A 224 9.56 -15.06 -11.42
N GLY A 225 8.77 -14.55 -12.38
CA GLY A 225 7.37 -14.98 -12.59
C GLY A 225 6.40 -14.40 -11.54
N TRP A 226 6.41 -13.09 -11.38
CA TRP A 226 5.54 -12.38 -10.46
C TRP A 226 4.09 -12.40 -10.93
N ASP A 227 3.16 -12.70 -10.02
CA ASP A 227 1.73 -12.57 -10.26
C ASP A 227 1.29 -11.11 -10.08
N LEU A 228 1.83 -10.44 -9.06
CA LEU A 228 1.55 -9.04 -8.73
C LEU A 228 2.86 -8.27 -8.57
N VAL A 229 2.95 -7.13 -9.24
CA VAL A 229 4.00 -6.12 -9.03
C VAL A 229 3.37 -4.86 -8.46
N ILE A 230 3.95 -4.34 -7.39
CA ILE A 230 3.57 -3.07 -6.76
C ILE A 230 4.76 -2.13 -6.85
N ILE A 231 4.55 -0.94 -7.40
CA ILE A 231 5.59 0.10 -7.47
C ILE A 231 5.12 1.29 -6.65
N ASP A 232 5.79 1.52 -5.52
CA ASP A 232 5.51 2.67 -4.67
C ASP A 232 6.31 3.90 -5.10
N GLU A 233 5.74 5.08 -4.86
CA GLU A 233 6.21 6.36 -5.39
C GLU A 233 6.46 6.28 -6.91
N ALA A 234 5.47 5.73 -7.61
CA ALA A 234 5.56 5.37 -9.03
C ALA A 234 5.88 6.56 -9.95
N HIS A 235 5.62 7.81 -9.53
CA HIS A 235 6.02 9.00 -10.25
C HIS A 235 7.54 9.06 -10.51
N ARG A 236 8.36 8.48 -9.60
CA ARG A 236 9.82 8.40 -9.77
C ARG A 236 10.25 7.50 -10.94
N VAL A 237 9.38 6.56 -11.35
CA VAL A 237 9.63 5.68 -12.50
C VAL A 237 9.38 6.40 -13.82
N ALA A 238 8.46 7.35 -13.86
CA ALA A 238 8.10 8.07 -15.09
C ALA A 238 9.22 9.01 -15.60
N GLY A 239 10.07 9.54 -14.69
CA GLY A 239 11.20 10.45 -15.02
C GLY A 239 10.75 11.80 -15.54
N SER A 240 11.65 12.81 -15.48
CA SER A 240 11.31 14.19 -15.84
C SER A 240 11.52 14.52 -17.33
N THR A 241 12.59 14.05 -17.97
CA THR A 241 13.02 14.62 -19.28
C THR A 241 13.45 13.62 -20.36
N SER A 242 13.87 12.38 -20.03
CA SER A 242 14.33 11.39 -21.03
C SER A 242 13.94 9.96 -20.66
N GLU A 243 14.19 8.96 -21.54
CA GLU A 243 14.05 7.53 -21.18
C GLU A 243 15.06 7.17 -20.08
N VAL A 244 14.66 7.40 -18.84
CA VAL A 244 15.49 7.16 -17.65
C VAL A 244 15.58 5.66 -17.41
N SER A 245 16.67 5.21 -16.85
CA SER A 245 16.91 3.81 -16.48
C SER A 245 15.80 3.23 -15.62
N ARG A 246 15.17 4.07 -14.74
CA ARG A 246 14.01 3.69 -13.93
C ARG A 246 12.77 3.38 -14.78
N TYR A 247 12.50 4.15 -15.85
CA TYR A 247 11.35 3.89 -16.73
C TYR A 247 11.52 2.59 -17.53
N LYS A 248 12.75 2.29 -17.99
CA LYS A 248 13.05 1.02 -18.64
C LYS A 248 12.76 -0.16 -17.71
N LEU A 249 13.18 -0.07 -16.45
CA LEU A 249 12.87 -1.07 -15.43
C LEU A 249 11.35 -1.19 -15.21
N GLY A 250 10.65 -0.07 -14.98
CA GLY A 250 9.20 -0.06 -14.79
C GLY A 250 8.44 -0.70 -15.94
N LYS A 251 8.86 -0.42 -17.19
CA LYS A 251 8.26 -1.02 -18.40
C LYS A 251 8.47 -2.54 -18.47
N LEU A 252 9.63 -3.02 -18.06
CA LEU A 252 9.92 -4.46 -18.02
C LEU A 252 9.11 -5.15 -16.93
N LEU A 253 9.06 -4.61 -15.73
CA LEU A 253 8.27 -5.14 -14.61
C LEU A 253 6.77 -5.13 -14.94
N ALA A 254 6.26 -4.02 -15.51
CA ALA A 254 4.87 -3.92 -15.92
C ALA A 254 4.47 -4.96 -16.98
N LYS A 255 5.42 -5.37 -17.82
CA LYS A 255 5.21 -6.40 -18.85
C LYS A 255 5.35 -7.82 -18.34
N SER A 256 6.10 -8.03 -17.23
CA SER A 256 6.39 -9.35 -16.68
C SER A 256 5.31 -9.87 -15.72
N SER A 257 4.35 -9.03 -15.33
CA SER A 257 3.32 -9.38 -14.34
C SER A 257 1.91 -9.14 -14.89
N PRO A 258 0.96 -10.06 -14.66
CA PRO A 258 -0.44 -9.88 -15.03
C PRO A 258 -1.11 -8.75 -14.22
N TYR A 259 -0.78 -8.62 -12.92
CA TYR A 259 -1.34 -7.60 -12.04
C TYR A 259 -0.31 -6.54 -11.68
N LEU A 260 -0.72 -5.28 -11.74
CA LEU A 260 0.16 -4.13 -11.49
C LEU A 260 -0.55 -3.05 -10.68
N LEU A 261 0.04 -2.66 -9.57
CA LEU A 261 -0.39 -1.51 -8.78
C LEU A 261 0.72 -0.46 -8.76
N LEU A 262 0.38 0.74 -9.15
CA LEU A 262 1.26 1.90 -9.10
C LEU A 262 0.74 2.83 -8.00
N LEU A 263 1.50 3.03 -6.93
CA LEU A 263 1.13 3.87 -5.81
C LEU A 263 1.81 5.22 -5.95
N THR A 264 1.06 6.29 -5.96
CA THR A 264 1.61 7.65 -5.97
C THR A 264 0.54 8.66 -5.56
N ALA A 265 0.89 9.62 -4.72
CA ALA A 265 -0.01 10.72 -4.41
C ALA A 265 -0.10 11.74 -5.56
N THR A 266 0.93 11.77 -6.41
CA THR A 266 1.10 12.72 -7.50
C THR A 266 1.23 11.99 -8.84
N PRO A 267 0.14 11.42 -9.40
CA PRO A 267 0.19 10.69 -10.66
C PRO A 267 0.56 11.59 -11.85
N HIS A 268 0.27 12.86 -11.72
CA HIS A 268 0.53 13.88 -12.73
C HIS A 268 1.33 15.03 -12.11
N SER A 269 2.52 15.27 -12.65
CA SER A 269 3.44 16.32 -12.19
C SER A 269 3.39 17.60 -13.05
N GLY A 270 2.22 17.92 -13.67
CA GLY A 270 2.09 19.04 -14.63
C GLY A 270 2.59 18.71 -16.03
N LYS A 271 3.48 17.74 -16.19
CA LYS A 271 3.96 17.29 -17.52
C LYS A 271 3.11 16.16 -18.06
N THR A 272 2.59 16.37 -19.24
CA THR A 272 1.80 15.35 -19.95
C THR A 272 2.61 14.09 -20.26
N GLU A 273 3.91 14.26 -20.52
CA GLU A 273 4.79 13.14 -20.89
C GLU A 273 5.06 12.15 -19.74
N PRO A 274 5.45 12.56 -18.52
CA PRO A 274 5.57 11.65 -17.38
C PRO A 274 4.27 10.92 -17.06
N PHE A 275 3.13 11.61 -17.08
CA PHE A 275 1.83 10.98 -16.88
C PHE A 275 1.50 9.95 -17.98
N LEU A 276 1.74 10.30 -19.25
CA LEU A 276 1.58 9.36 -20.35
C LEU A 276 2.46 8.13 -20.18
N ARG A 277 3.71 8.31 -19.73
CA ARG A 277 4.60 7.18 -19.42
C ARG A 277 4.07 6.33 -18.29
N LEU A 278 3.58 6.96 -17.22
CA LEU A 278 3.02 6.25 -16.08
C LEU A 278 1.80 5.41 -16.46
N ILE A 279 0.83 6.01 -17.16
CA ILE A 279 -0.40 5.30 -17.55
C ILE A 279 -0.13 4.22 -18.62
N ARG A 280 0.88 4.40 -19.45
CA ARG A 280 1.35 3.40 -20.41
C ARG A 280 1.92 2.14 -19.76
N LEU A 281 2.40 2.23 -18.52
CA LEU A 281 2.78 1.03 -17.77
C LEU A 281 1.59 0.12 -17.49
N LEU A 282 0.38 0.70 -17.36
CA LEU A 282 -0.85 -0.06 -17.18
C LEU A 282 -1.36 -0.64 -18.49
N ASP A 283 -1.44 0.18 -19.54
CA ASP A 283 -1.90 -0.23 -20.86
C ASP A 283 -1.28 0.61 -21.99
N GLU A 284 -0.26 0.06 -22.65
CA GLU A 284 0.45 0.75 -23.75
C GLU A 284 -0.44 0.91 -25.00
N LYS A 285 -1.43 0.03 -25.19
CA LYS A 285 -2.32 0.05 -26.37
C LYS A 285 -3.45 1.06 -26.21
N ALA A 286 -4.01 1.18 -25.00
CA ALA A 286 -5.06 2.14 -24.69
C ALA A 286 -4.54 3.60 -24.76
N PHE A 287 -3.25 3.81 -24.46
CA PHE A 287 -2.64 5.15 -24.41
C PHE A 287 -1.48 5.31 -25.40
N PRO A 288 -1.73 5.30 -26.74
CA PRO A 288 -0.69 5.41 -27.74
C PRO A 288 -0.06 6.83 -27.82
N ASN A 289 -0.80 7.87 -27.43
CA ASN A 289 -0.35 9.27 -27.41
C ASN A 289 -1.21 10.11 -26.45
N TYR A 290 -0.89 11.40 -26.29
CA TYR A 290 -1.60 12.26 -25.31
C TYR A 290 -3.07 12.54 -25.68
N LYS A 291 -3.51 12.32 -26.92
CA LYS A 291 -4.92 12.49 -27.30
C LYS A 291 -5.82 11.43 -26.66
N ALA A 292 -5.22 10.32 -26.24
CA ALA A 292 -5.91 9.27 -25.51
C ALA A 292 -6.12 9.59 -24.02
N ILE A 293 -5.53 10.67 -23.50
CA ILE A 293 -5.69 11.11 -22.12
C ILE A 293 -6.98 11.93 -22.01
N VAL A 294 -8.11 11.22 -21.91
CA VAL A 294 -9.44 11.78 -21.68
C VAL A 294 -10.11 11.07 -20.51
N LYS A 295 -11.05 11.73 -19.80
CA LYS A 295 -11.64 11.23 -18.54
C LYS A 295 -12.17 9.81 -18.69
N GLU A 296 -12.90 9.54 -19.74
CA GLU A 296 -13.55 8.26 -19.99
C GLU A 296 -12.55 7.11 -20.20
N GLN A 297 -11.36 7.40 -20.73
CA GLN A 297 -10.31 6.40 -20.94
C GLN A 297 -9.40 6.24 -19.73
N VAL A 298 -9.15 7.30 -18.96
CA VAL A 298 -8.26 7.30 -17.80
C VAL A 298 -8.96 6.78 -16.54
N ALA A 299 -10.22 7.15 -16.32
CA ALA A 299 -11.00 6.78 -15.15
C ALA A 299 -11.00 5.27 -14.81
N PRO A 300 -11.04 4.33 -15.79
CA PRO A 300 -10.95 2.90 -15.47
C PRO A 300 -9.64 2.45 -14.84
N TYR A 301 -8.57 3.24 -14.94
CA TYR A 301 -7.22 2.86 -14.51
C TYR A 301 -6.74 3.58 -13.26
N ILE A 302 -7.45 4.61 -12.79
CA ILE A 302 -7.02 5.43 -11.64
C ILE A 302 -8.10 5.40 -10.57
N ILE A 303 -7.67 5.24 -9.32
CA ILE A 303 -8.50 5.38 -8.14
C ILE A 303 -7.88 6.49 -7.29
N ARG A 304 -8.67 7.52 -6.97
CA ARG A 304 -8.22 8.68 -6.20
C ARG A 304 -9.27 9.09 -5.17
N ASN A 305 -8.82 9.27 -3.93
CA ASN A 305 -9.60 9.88 -2.86
C ASN A 305 -8.87 11.12 -2.33
N GLU A 306 -9.62 12.13 -1.92
CA GLU A 306 -9.10 13.39 -1.36
C GLU A 306 -9.38 13.44 0.14
N LYS A 307 -8.44 13.96 0.95
CA LYS A 307 -8.57 14.05 2.41
C LYS A 307 -9.86 14.71 2.90
N ARG A 308 -10.35 15.70 2.16
CA ARG A 308 -11.58 16.44 2.50
C ARG A 308 -12.87 15.63 2.29
N GLU A 309 -12.82 14.58 1.47
CA GLU A 309 -13.98 13.76 1.09
C GLU A 309 -14.08 12.48 1.91
N VAL A 310 -12.98 12.09 2.60
CA VAL A 310 -12.95 10.85 3.35
C VAL A 310 -13.57 11.00 4.73
N ILE A 311 -14.35 9.99 5.07
CA ILE A 311 -15.10 9.88 6.32
C ILE A 311 -14.70 8.62 7.08
N ASP A 312 -14.93 8.62 8.38
CA ASP A 312 -14.85 7.42 9.21
C ASP A 312 -16.10 6.53 9.02
N ASN A 313 -16.15 5.41 9.73
CA ASN A 313 -17.27 4.47 9.65
C ASN A 313 -18.57 5.03 10.28
N GLU A 314 -18.51 6.15 11.00
CA GLU A 314 -19.63 6.85 11.60
C GLU A 314 -20.12 8.02 10.73
N GLY A 315 -19.40 8.33 9.64
CA GLY A 315 -19.73 9.43 8.72
C GLY A 315 -19.08 10.76 9.10
N ASN A 316 -18.19 10.80 10.11
CA ASN A 316 -17.48 12.01 10.49
C ASN A 316 -16.25 12.22 9.62
N ARG A 317 -15.78 13.47 9.53
CA ARG A 317 -14.51 13.79 8.88
C ARG A 317 -13.35 13.09 9.57
N LEU A 318 -12.51 12.43 8.77
CA LEU A 318 -11.41 11.61 9.28
C LEU A 318 -10.21 12.42 9.75
N PHE A 319 -9.96 13.58 9.14
CA PHE A 319 -8.82 14.43 9.45
C PHE A 319 -9.19 15.54 10.42
N LYS A 320 -8.25 15.84 11.34
CA LYS A 320 -8.36 16.94 12.29
C LYS A 320 -8.06 18.29 11.62
N ASP A 321 -8.38 19.38 12.30
CA ASP A 321 -8.12 20.70 11.77
C ASP A 321 -6.62 21.00 11.72
N ARG A 322 -6.23 21.74 10.68
CA ARG A 322 -4.85 22.11 10.43
C ARG A 322 -4.69 23.62 10.58
N HIS A 323 -3.76 24.02 11.45
CA HIS A 323 -3.43 25.40 11.74
C HIS A 323 -2.02 25.73 11.27
N THR A 324 -1.90 26.50 10.18
CA THR A 324 -0.61 26.91 9.65
C THR A 324 -0.35 28.37 9.99
N LYS A 325 0.82 28.64 10.58
CA LYS A 325 1.25 29.98 10.97
C LYS A 325 2.63 30.30 10.40
N ILE A 326 2.78 31.47 9.82
CA ILE A 326 4.06 32.01 9.40
C ILE A 326 4.66 32.72 10.61
N VAL A 327 5.92 32.44 10.92
CA VAL A 327 6.68 33.07 11.99
C VAL A 327 7.76 33.91 11.34
N GLU A 328 7.50 35.23 11.26
CA GLU A 328 8.45 36.19 10.71
C GLU A 328 9.53 36.51 11.74
N ILE A 329 10.78 36.44 11.33
CA ILE A 329 11.96 36.64 12.14
C ILE A 329 12.63 37.93 11.64
N HIS A 330 12.75 38.90 12.54
CA HIS A 330 13.39 40.18 12.25
C HIS A 330 14.76 40.29 12.90
N TRP A 331 15.74 40.80 12.16
CA TRP A 331 17.03 41.16 12.75
C TRP A 331 16.89 42.49 13.52
N ASP A 332 17.14 42.46 14.81
CA ASP A 332 17.27 43.66 15.62
C ASP A 332 18.74 44.15 15.67
N GLU A 333 19.02 45.19 16.48
CA GLU A 333 20.36 45.76 16.61
C GLU A 333 21.39 44.71 17.08
N ARG A 334 21.00 43.73 17.87
CA ARG A 334 21.86 42.63 18.37
C ARG A 334 22.31 41.70 17.24
N HIS A 335 21.47 41.54 16.23
CA HIS A 335 21.67 40.63 15.07
C HIS A 335 22.32 41.32 13.86
N SER A 336 22.83 42.54 14.07
CA SER A 336 23.47 43.36 12.98
C SER A 336 24.59 42.61 12.25
N MET A 337 25.38 41.75 12.97
CA MET A 337 26.44 40.95 12.37
C MET A 337 25.90 39.81 11.53
N GLN A 338 24.79 39.18 11.92
CA GLN A 338 24.14 38.17 11.11
C GLN A 338 23.56 38.74 9.83
N LYS A 339 22.93 39.95 9.90
CA LYS A 339 22.46 40.66 8.72
C LYS A 339 23.63 40.96 7.77
N LYS A 340 24.74 41.44 8.30
CA LYS A 340 25.94 41.73 7.50
C LYS A 340 26.54 40.48 6.87
N LEU A 341 26.56 39.37 7.62
CA LEU A 341 26.97 38.05 7.09
C LEU A 341 26.07 37.62 5.92
N TYR A 342 24.75 37.74 6.06
CA TYR A 342 23.80 37.45 5.00
C TYR A 342 24.08 38.30 3.74
N GLU A 343 24.30 39.60 3.91
CA GLU A 343 24.61 40.51 2.80
C GLU A 343 25.92 40.10 2.10
N MET A 344 26.98 39.79 2.86
CA MET A 344 28.28 39.36 2.31
C MET A 344 28.17 38.05 1.52
N VAL A 345 27.46 37.08 2.08
CA VAL A 345 27.23 35.78 1.39
C VAL A 345 26.39 36.00 0.13
N THR A 346 25.34 36.82 0.21
CA THR A 346 24.49 37.15 -0.95
C THR A 346 25.27 37.79 -2.08
N ASP A 347 26.18 38.70 -1.77
CA ASP A 347 27.06 39.36 -2.76
C ASP A 347 28.07 38.37 -3.36
N TYR A 348 28.67 37.50 -2.55
CA TYR A 348 29.53 36.42 -3.01
C TYR A 348 28.80 35.47 -3.96
N VAL A 349 27.59 35.04 -3.57
CA VAL A 349 26.71 34.16 -4.36
C VAL A 349 26.35 34.83 -5.70
N ARG A 350 25.94 36.07 -5.67
CA ARG A 350 25.58 36.86 -6.89
C ARG A 350 26.74 36.94 -7.87
N ASN A 351 27.92 37.27 -7.38
CA ASN A 351 29.12 37.41 -8.19
C ASN A 351 29.57 36.05 -8.76
N GLY A 352 29.61 35.02 -7.93
CA GLY A 352 29.95 33.66 -8.33
C GLY A 352 28.99 33.08 -9.36
N TYR A 353 27.69 33.27 -9.16
CA TYR A 353 26.67 32.82 -10.11
C TYR A 353 26.76 33.50 -11.47
N ASN A 354 26.94 34.85 -11.48
CA ASN A 354 27.11 35.62 -12.72
C ASN A 354 28.34 35.18 -13.51
N LYS A 355 29.44 34.83 -12.83
CA LYS A 355 30.64 34.27 -13.45
C LYS A 355 30.39 32.90 -14.02
N ALA A 356 29.77 32.00 -13.23
CA ALA A 356 29.43 30.64 -13.63
C ALA A 356 28.51 30.61 -14.87
N PHE A 357 27.54 31.50 -14.92
CA PHE A 357 26.60 31.61 -16.06
C PHE A 357 27.32 32.03 -17.35
N LYS A 358 28.22 33.02 -17.26
CA LYS A 358 29.03 33.48 -18.41
C LYS A 358 29.96 32.37 -18.93
N GLU A 359 30.51 31.57 -18.03
CA GLU A 359 31.44 30.47 -18.35
C GLU A 359 30.74 29.16 -18.69
N LYS A 360 29.38 29.09 -18.61
CA LYS A 360 28.56 27.88 -18.80
C LYS A 360 28.92 26.76 -17.82
N LYS A 361 29.36 27.11 -16.60
CA LYS A 361 29.72 26.17 -15.52
C LYS A 361 28.57 26.05 -14.56
N TYR A 362 27.52 25.27 -14.92
CA TYR A 362 26.27 25.13 -14.14
C TYR A 362 26.49 24.59 -12.71
N HIS A 363 27.49 23.75 -12.50
CA HIS A 363 27.85 23.20 -11.19
C HIS A 363 28.33 24.27 -10.18
N ILE A 364 29.00 25.32 -10.62
CA ILE A 364 29.34 26.47 -9.76
C ILE A 364 28.08 27.25 -9.38
N GLY A 365 27.15 27.41 -10.33
CA GLY A 365 25.85 28.02 -10.06
C GLY A 365 25.07 27.28 -8.94
N PHE A 366 25.10 25.99 -8.94
CA PHE A 366 24.48 25.18 -7.90
C PHE A 366 25.11 25.39 -6.51
N LEU A 367 26.46 25.43 -6.43
CA LEU A 367 27.16 25.70 -5.19
C LEU A 367 26.78 27.09 -4.62
N MET A 368 26.63 28.12 -5.49
CA MET A 368 26.22 29.46 -5.07
C MET A 368 24.81 29.44 -4.44
N VAL A 369 23.87 28.72 -5.08
CA VAL A 369 22.50 28.52 -4.55
C VAL A 369 22.54 27.87 -3.17
N LEU A 370 23.39 26.86 -3.01
CA LEU A 370 23.56 26.16 -1.75
C LEU A 370 24.07 27.07 -0.64
N MET A 371 25.09 27.87 -0.91
CA MET A 371 25.64 28.85 0.05
C MET A 371 24.59 29.87 0.52
N GLN A 372 23.70 30.30 -0.38
CA GLN A 372 22.58 31.19 -0.03
C GLN A 372 21.57 30.50 0.95
N ARG A 373 21.29 29.23 0.72
CA ARG A 373 20.37 28.47 1.62
C ARG A 373 20.99 28.19 2.99
N LEU A 374 22.32 27.96 3.03
CA LEU A 374 23.05 27.74 4.28
C LEU A 374 23.04 29.00 5.18
N VAL A 375 23.26 30.19 4.63
CA VAL A 375 23.27 31.44 5.42
C VAL A 375 21.91 31.81 5.95
N THR A 376 20.83 31.39 5.29
CA THR A 376 19.44 31.56 5.80
C THR A 376 19.03 30.47 6.77
N SER A 377 19.74 29.34 6.82
CA SER A 377 19.49 28.28 7.78
C SER A 377 20.11 28.62 9.15
N SER A 378 21.43 28.64 9.26
CA SER A 378 22.11 28.98 10.52
C SER A 378 23.55 29.51 10.27
N THR A 379 24.05 30.31 11.22
CA THR A 379 25.46 30.76 11.22
C THR A 379 26.42 29.57 11.30
N ALA A 380 26.06 28.49 12.02
CA ALA A 380 26.85 27.27 12.11
C ALA A 380 26.97 26.55 10.77
N ALA A 381 25.88 26.47 10.01
CA ALA A 381 25.86 25.78 8.71
C ALA A 381 26.72 26.48 7.67
N ILE A 382 26.68 27.81 7.60
CA ILE A 382 27.52 28.54 6.66
C ILE A 382 28.99 28.48 7.07
N MET A 383 29.32 28.50 8.38
CA MET A 383 30.68 28.34 8.87
C MET A 383 31.30 27.02 8.45
N ASP A 384 30.64 25.91 8.73
CA ASP A 384 31.09 24.56 8.39
C ASP A 384 31.32 24.40 6.89
N SER A 385 30.39 24.90 6.08
CA SER A 385 30.50 24.83 4.62
C SER A 385 31.64 25.67 4.06
N VAL A 386 31.84 26.88 4.58
CA VAL A 386 32.94 27.78 4.15
C VAL A 386 34.30 27.21 4.58
N GLU A 387 34.43 26.64 5.78
CA GLU A 387 35.66 25.98 6.25
C GLU A 387 36.05 24.82 5.33
N LYS A 388 35.10 23.92 5.05
CA LYS A 388 35.29 22.78 4.11
C LYS A 388 35.71 23.29 2.71
N ARG A 389 35.03 24.32 2.19
CA ARG A 389 35.36 24.89 0.88
C ARG A 389 36.78 25.43 0.83
N ILE A 390 37.23 26.17 1.87
CA ILE A 390 38.61 26.70 1.96
C ILE A 390 39.63 25.54 2.00
N GLU A 391 39.38 24.46 2.74
CA GLU A 391 40.22 23.28 2.78
C GLU A 391 40.39 22.62 1.41
N ILE A 392 39.30 22.44 0.68
CA ILE A 392 39.28 21.86 -0.67
C ILE A 392 40.08 22.73 -1.64
N LEU A 393 39.86 24.03 -1.63
CA LEU A 393 40.57 24.95 -2.49
C LEU A 393 42.09 24.98 -2.19
N LYS A 394 42.50 24.86 -0.91
CA LYS A 394 43.89 24.79 -0.48
C LYS A 394 44.55 23.47 -0.86
N SER A 395 43.83 22.35 -0.83
CA SER A 395 44.40 21.01 -1.08
C SER A 395 44.80 20.77 -2.53
N ARG A 396 44.36 21.59 -3.49
CA ARG A 396 44.57 21.44 -4.95
C ARG A 396 44.17 20.05 -5.52
N HIS A 397 43.46 19.21 -4.78
CA HIS A 397 43.00 17.89 -5.22
C HIS A 397 41.57 18.00 -5.70
N ALA A 398 41.38 18.53 -6.91
CA ALA A 398 40.03 18.57 -7.50
C ALA A 398 39.79 17.38 -8.40
N LYS A 399 38.86 16.53 -8.05
CA LYS A 399 38.21 15.57 -8.97
C LYS A 399 37.01 16.29 -9.60
N VAL A 400 37.02 16.42 -10.91
CA VAL A 400 35.85 16.92 -11.67
C VAL A 400 34.84 15.75 -11.75
N SER A 401 33.74 15.84 -11.02
CA SER A 401 32.61 14.94 -11.20
C SER A 401 31.79 15.35 -12.41
N SER A 402 31.42 14.40 -13.26
CA SER A 402 30.63 14.59 -14.49
C SER A 402 29.13 14.38 -14.25
N LEU A 403 28.60 14.84 -13.11
CA LEU A 403 27.18 14.73 -12.81
C LEU A 403 26.33 15.70 -13.63
N SER A 404 25.16 15.26 -14.10
CA SER A 404 24.22 16.12 -14.82
C SER A 404 23.47 17.04 -13.84
N LEU A 405 22.94 18.16 -14.36
CA LEU A 405 22.17 19.12 -13.56
C LEU A 405 20.92 18.44 -12.93
N ASP A 406 20.31 17.52 -13.64
CA ASP A 406 19.09 16.79 -13.19
C ASP A 406 19.40 15.80 -12.04
N ASP A 407 20.56 15.12 -12.09
CA ASP A 407 21.03 14.28 -10.99
C ASP A 407 21.37 15.13 -9.75
N LEU A 408 21.77 16.37 -9.94
CA LEU A 408 22.06 17.32 -8.89
C LEU A 408 20.79 17.90 -8.22
N ILE A 409 19.69 17.99 -8.89
CA ILE A 409 18.41 18.50 -8.35
C ILE A 409 17.64 17.42 -7.58
N GLU A 410 17.74 16.14 -7.99
CA GLU A 410 16.97 15.03 -7.39
C GLU A 410 17.64 14.33 -6.19
N ALA A 411 18.97 14.43 -6.01
CA ALA A 411 19.64 13.78 -4.87
C ALA A 411 19.60 14.67 -3.63
N ASP A 412 19.72 14.01 -2.46
CA ASP A 412 19.78 14.69 -1.17
C ASP A 412 20.87 15.76 -1.09
N LEU A 413 20.46 16.93 -0.62
CA LEU A 413 21.34 18.10 -0.48
C LEU A 413 22.60 17.78 0.36
N GLU A 414 22.51 16.86 1.31
CA GLU A 414 23.60 16.48 2.23
C GLU A 414 24.73 15.70 1.53
N GLU A 415 24.39 14.72 0.71
CA GLU A 415 25.35 13.89 -0.04
C GLU A 415 26.08 14.71 -1.12
N LYS A 416 25.39 15.73 -1.69
CA LYS A 416 25.90 16.60 -2.75
C LYS A 416 26.69 17.81 -2.25
N LEU A 417 26.53 18.19 -0.99
CA LEU A 417 27.34 19.20 -0.34
C LEU A 417 28.82 18.83 -0.42
N GLU A 418 29.16 17.57 -0.19
CA GLU A 418 30.54 17.09 -0.25
C GLU A 418 31.06 17.07 -1.71
N GLU A 419 30.28 16.62 -2.67
CA GLU A 419 30.66 16.56 -4.08
C GLU A 419 30.68 17.94 -4.77
N GLY A 420 29.72 18.83 -4.44
CA GLY A 420 29.65 20.19 -5.00
C GLY A 420 30.79 21.11 -4.54
N LEU A 421 31.37 20.88 -3.36
CA LEU A 421 32.47 21.60 -2.81
C LEU A 421 33.82 21.32 -3.52
N GLU A 422 33.91 20.20 -4.27
CA GLU A 422 35.13 19.82 -5.01
C GLU A 422 35.38 20.60 -6.32
N VAL A 423 34.51 21.53 -6.69
CA VAL A 423 34.60 22.27 -7.95
C VAL A 423 35.59 23.43 -7.82
N VAL A 424 36.55 23.47 -8.75
CA VAL A 424 37.64 24.49 -8.74
C VAL A 424 37.28 25.74 -9.53
N SER A 425 37.46 26.90 -8.90
CA SER A 425 37.35 28.24 -9.52
C SER A 425 38.58 28.54 -10.37
N THR A 426 38.43 29.46 -11.33
CA THR A 426 39.54 29.98 -12.16
C THR A 426 40.46 30.97 -11.44
N ASP A 427 40.02 31.50 -10.28
CA ASP A 427 40.76 32.49 -9.48
C ASP A 427 40.72 32.08 -8.00
N ILE A 428 41.49 31.05 -7.66
CA ILE A 428 41.44 30.36 -6.38
C ILE A 428 41.90 31.28 -5.22
N GLU A 429 42.93 32.06 -5.40
CA GLU A 429 43.49 32.89 -4.32
C GLU A 429 42.48 33.95 -3.87
N LYS A 430 41.84 34.62 -4.83
CA LYS A 430 40.84 35.64 -4.54
C LYS A 430 39.58 35.04 -3.89
N GLU A 431 39.14 33.87 -4.35
CA GLU A 431 38.00 33.16 -3.74
C GLU A 431 38.31 32.75 -2.29
N ILE A 432 39.53 32.30 -1.99
CA ILE A 432 39.96 31.98 -0.63
C ILE A 432 39.95 33.23 0.26
N GLU A 433 40.40 34.37 -0.22
CA GLU A 433 40.33 35.64 0.53
C GLU A 433 38.89 36.02 0.87
N GLU A 434 38.01 36.07 -0.11
CA GLU A 434 36.57 36.35 0.07
C GLU A 434 35.93 35.37 1.08
N LEU A 435 36.20 34.06 1.00
CA LEU A 435 35.69 33.03 1.93
C LEU A 435 36.27 33.21 3.34
N ILE A 436 37.55 33.63 3.50
CA ILE A 436 38.13 33.91 4.83
C ILE A 436 37.43 35.11 5.48
N ASP A 437 37.10 36.14 4.72
CA ASP A 437 36.34 37.29 5.24
C ASP A 437 34.94 36.90 5.69
N ILE A 438 34.22 36.06 4.91
CA ILE A 438 32.93 35.49 5.28
C ILE A 438 33.05 34.66 6.55
N LEU A 439 34.06 33.80 6.64
CA LEU A 439 34.29 32.94 7.81
C LEU A 439 34.56 33.76 9.09
N ASN A 440 35.39 34.79 8.99
CA ASN A 440 35.66 35.68 10.09
C ASN A 440 34.40 36.42 10.54
N MET A 441 33.57 36.88 9.63
CA MET A 441 32.29 37.53 9.94
C MET A 441 31.33 36.53 10.61
N ALA A 442 31.24 35.29 10.12
CA ALA A 442 30.42 34.26 10.70
C ALA A 442 30.86 33.90 12.13
N LYS A 443 32.17 33.76 12.38
CA LYS A 443 32.73 33.58 13.72
C LYS A 443 32.41 34.72 14.66
N GLN A 444 32.48 35.96 14.17
CA GLN A 444 32.12 37.15 14.98
C GLN A 444 30.62 37.16 15.31
N ALA A 445 29.74 36.87 14.31
CA ALA A 445 28.30 36.81 14.50
C ALA A 445 27.91 35.72 15.54
N SER A 446 28.50 34.53 15.42
CA SER A 446 28.25 33.42 16.35
C SER A 446 28.75 33.70 17.77
N TYR A 447 29.83 34.44 17.93
CA TYR A 447 30.39 34.80 19.23
C TYR A 447 29.61 35.88 19.97
N GLN A 448 29.05 36.85 19.24
CA GLN A 448 28.40 38.01 19.84
C GLN A 448 26.99 37.70 20.41
N TYR A 449 26.15 37.07 19.59
CA TYR A 449 24.77 36.76 19.95
C TYR A 449 24.31 35.45 19.31
N GLN A 450 23.32 34.86 19.92
CA GLN A 450 22.63 33.70 19.39
C GLN A 450 21.87 34.05 18.10
N ASP A 451 21.74 33.13 17.17
CA ASP A 451 21.03 33.37 15.92
C ASP A 451 19.58 33.82 16.18
N ALA A 452 19.09 34.77 15.44
CA ALA A 452 17.73 35.31 15.57
C ALA A 452 16.66 34.22 15.43
N LYS A 453 16.87 33.25 14.54
CA LYS A 453 15.99 32.08 14.38
C LYS A 453 15.92 31.23 15.64
N ILE A 454 17.05 31.06 16.32
CA ILE A 454 17.10 30.30 17.59
C ILE A 454 16.37 31.02 18.69
N GLU A 455 16.55 32.32 18.84
CA GLU A 455 15.81 33.09 19.86
C GLU A 455 14.30 32.93 19.69
N VAL A 456 13.81 33.07 18.48
CA VAL A 456 12.38 32.91 18.15
C VAL A 456 11.93 31.46 18.35
N LEU A 457 12.77 30.46 18.01
CA LEU A 457 12.46 29.05 18.27
C LEU A 457 12.28 28.76 19.75
N LEU A 458 13.20 29.25 20.59
CA LEU A 458 13.14 29.04 22.04
C LEU A 458 11.90 29.67 22.66
N ASN A 459 11.57 30.91 22.27
CA ASN A 459 10.35 31.57 22.73
C ASN A 459 9.09 30.80 22.31
N LEU A 460 9.06 30.33 21.05
CA LEU A 460 7.94 29.52 20.56
C LEU A 460 7.81 28.19 21.30
N LEU A 461 8.93 27.53 21.62
CA LEU A 461 8.91 26.27 22.41
C LEU A 461 8.45 26.50 23.84
N ASP A 462 8.83 27.64 24.45
CA ASP A 462 8.35 28.02 25.78
C ASP A 462 6.83 28.29 25.76
N ASP A 463 6.31 28.98 24.74
CA ASP A 463 4.86 29.20 24.55
C ASP A 463 4.12 27.86 24.34
N ILE A 464 4.66 26.99 23.50
CA ILE A 464 4.08 25.65 23.28
C ILE A 464 4.04 24.84 24.56
N ASN A 465 5.12 24.82 25.35
CA ASN A 465 5.17 24.11 26.63
C ASN A 465 4.15 24.64 27.62
N TYR A 466 3.91 25.95 27.61
CA TYR A 466 2.91 26.59 28.48
C TYR A 466 1.48 26.26 28.06
N GLU A 467 1.17 26.37 26.76
CA GLU A 467 -0.19 26.18 26.23
C GLU A 467 -0.56 24.69 26.07
N LYS A 468 0.41 23.86 25.71
CA LYS A 468 0.20 22.43 25.35
C LYS A 468 1.27 21.55 25.98
N PRO A 469 1.27 21.41 27.30
CA PRO A 469 2.25 20.58 27.99
C PRO A 469 2.19 19.14 27.49
N SER A 470 3.35 18.53 27.29
CA SER A 470 3.53 17.16 26.76
C SER A 470 3.28 16.98 25.26
N SER A 471 3.11 18.03 24.48
CA SER A 471 3.06 17.91 23.01
C SER A 471 4.44 17.58 22.45
N LYS A 472 4.50 16.64 21.49
CA LYS A 472 5.74 16.32 20.79
C LYS A 472 5.92 17.21 19.57
N VAL A 473 7.13 17.76 19.44
CA VAL A 473 7.48 18.74 18.41
C VAL A 473 8.44 18.11 17.41
N ILE A 474 8.19 18.32 16.12
CA ILE A 474 9.10 17.95 15.05
C ILE A 474 9.67 19.22 14.43
N ILE A 475 10.99 19.33 14.40
CA ILE A 475 11.71 20.42 13.77
C ILE A 475 12.36 19.90 12.49
N PHE A 476 11.98 20.46 11.35
CA PHE A 476 12.60 20.14 10.07
C PHE A 476 13.64 21.20 9.70
N THR A 477 14.83 20.74 9.34
CA THR A 477 15.92 21.53 8.77
C THR A 477 16.46 20.84 7.52
N GLU A 478 17.12 21.59 6.62
CA GLU A 478 17.71 20.99 5.42
C GLU A 478 19.15 20.52 5.63
N PHE A 479 19.82 20.97 6.71
CA PHE A 479 21.26 20.79 6.90
C PHE A 479 21.62 20.09 8.20
N VAL A 480 22.53 19.10 8.11
CA VAL A 480 23.03 18.36 9.28
C VAL A 480 23.81 19.28 10.24
N ALA A 481 24.53 20.28 9.72
CA ALA A 481 25.21 21.25 10.56
C ALA A 481 24.22 22.07 11.42
N THR A 482 23.09 22.50 10.84
CA THR A 482 22.01 23.18 11.59
C THR A 482 21.36 22.20 12.57
N GLN A 483 21.16 20.94 12.19
CA GLN A 483 20.60 19.91 13.07
C GLN A 483 21.44 19.73 14.34
N LYS A 484 22.76 19.62 14.21
CA LYS A 484 23.70 19.49 15.35
C LYS A 484 23.71 20.75 16.20
N TYR A 485 23.69 21.92 15.58
CA TYR A 485 23.64 23.21 16.29
C TYR A 485 22.35 23.35 17.13
N LEU A 486 21.21 22.98 16.57
CA LEU A 486 19.93 22.96 17.28
C LEU A 486 19.95 21.94 18.44
N GLU A 487 20.54 20.76 18.23
CA GLU A 487 20.68 19.75 19.27
C GLU A 487 21.43 20.25 20.49
N GLU A 488 22.59 20.88 20.28
CA GLU A 488 23.43 21.40 21.37
C GLU A 488 22.68 22.43 22.21
N ILE A 489 21.98 23.36 21.54
CA ILE A 489 21.24 24.42 22.22
C ILE A 489 20.03 23.87 22.98
N LEU A 490 19.24 23.00 22.37
CA LEU A 490 18.03 22.45 22.97
C LEU A 490 18.36 21.52 24.13
N LYS A 491 19.39 20.68 24.01
CA LYS A 491 19.89 19.87 25.11
C LYS A 491 20.43 20.73 26.26
N GLY A 492 21.14 21.82 25.93
CA GLY A 492 21.61 22.78 26.92
C GLY A 492 20.46 23.48 27.70
N ARG A 493 19.27 23.56 27.13
CA ARG A 493 18.03 24.06 27.78
C ARG A 493 17.23 22.97 28.52
N GLY A 494 17.69 21.71 28.47
CA GLY A 494 17.07 20.59 29.18
C GLY A 494 15.99 19.84 28.40
N TYR A 495 15.81 20.09 27.11
CA TYR A 495 14.89 19.33 26.26
C TYR A 495 15.46 17.94 25.94
N GLY A 496 14.60 16.92 25.95
CA GLY A 496 14.90 15.63 25.35
C GLY A 496 14.87 15.71 23.83
N VAL A 497 16.00 15.44 23.15
CA VAL A 497 16.14 15.63 21.70
C VAL A 497 16.56 14.33 21.02
N ALA A 498 15.80 13.87 20.04
CA ALA A 498 16.12 12.80 19.10
C ALA A 498 16.51 13.38 17.73
N LEU A 499 17.39 12.71 17.00
CA LEU A 499 17.89 13.15 15.69
C LEU A 499 17.63 12.10 14.62
N ILE A 500 17.21 12.53 13.43
CA ILE A 500 17.12 11.65 12.25
C ILE A 500 17.63 12.41 11.02
N ASN A 501 18.56 11.78 10.28
CA ASN A 501 19.09 12.32 9.02
C ASN A 501 19.33 11.21 7.98
N GLY A 502 19.66 11.60 6.75
CA GLY A 502 19.83 10.69 5.62
C GLY A 502 21.02 9.73 5.75
N SER A 503 22.09 10.14 6.45
CA SER A 503 23.32 9.35 6.61
C SER A 503 23.20 8.21 7.63
N MET A 504 22.13 8.20 8.45
CA MET A 504 21.90 7.17 9.46
C MET A 504 21.49 5.84 8.85
N ASP A 505 22.02 4.74 9.38
CA ASP A 505 21.55 3.41 9.06
C ASP A 505 20.13 3.15 9.65
N ILE A 506 19.53 2.06 9.20
CA ILE A 506 18.14 1.73 9.55
C ILE A 506 18.01 1.46 11.07
N GLU A 507 19.00 0.82 11.67
CA GLU A 507 18.96 0.44 13.10
C GLU A 507 19.03 1.67 13.99
N THR A 508 20.00 2.56 13.75
CA THR A 508 20.14 3.84 14.45
C THR A 508 18.87 4.70 14.30
N ARG A 509 18.28 4.75 13.09
CA ARG A 509 17.05 5.49 12.84
C ARG A 509 15.87 4.95 13.67
N ASN A 510 15.73 3.63 13.78
CA ASN A 510 14.70 3.01 14.61
C ASN A 510 14.89 3.29 16.10
N ILE A 511 16.13 3.30 16.59
CA ILE A 511 16.45 3.66 17.96
C ILE A 511 16.02 5.11 18.25
N GLN A 512 16.36 6.04 17.38
CA GLN A 512 15.99 7.46 17.52
C GLN A 512 14.48 7.70 17.45
N LEU A 513 13.77 6.96 16.60
CA LEU A 513 12.29 7.01 16.54
C LEU A 513 11.65 6.52 17.84
N ASN A 514 12.17 5.43 18.41
CA ASN A 514 11.68 4.90 19.68
C ASN A 514 11.99 5.85 20.85
N GLU A 515 13.16 6.48 20.84
CA GLU A 515 13.51 7.52 21.79
C GLU A 515 12.56 8.71 21.70
N PHE A 516 12.28 9.21 20.50
CA PHE A 516 11.31 10.29 20.30
C PHE A 516 9.89 9.88 20.73
N LYS A 517 9.46 8.68 20.43
CA LYS A 517 8.12 8.21 20.81
C LYS A 517 7.95 8.15 22.34
N ASN A 518 8.96 7.71 23.07
CA ASN A 518 8.81 7.33 24.47
C ASN A 518 9.44 8.33 25.47
N GLN A 519 10.51 9.04 25.10
CA GLN A 519 11.34 9.79 26.04
C GLN A 519 11.59 11.23 25.59
N ALA A 520 12.01 11.46 24.33
CA ALA A 520 12.37 12.78 23.86
C ALA A 520 11.13 13.65 23.56
N ASP A 521 11.23 14.95 23.78
CA ASP A 521 10.15 15.94 23.52
C ASP A 521 10.20 16.43 22.08
N ILE A 522 11.39 16.53 21.51
CA ILE A 522 11.68 17.14 20.23
C ILE A 522 12.40 16.13 19.32
N LEU A 523 11.93 16.03 18.08
CA LEU A 523 12.64 15.37 16.99
C LEU A 523 13.18 16.43 16.04
N ILE A 524 14.49 16.44 15.77
CA ILE A 524 15.07 17.25 14.70
C ILE A 524 15.38 16.33 13.52
N SER A 525 14.75 16.59 12.38
CA SER A 525 14.87 15.73 11.20
C SER A 525 15.33 16.53 9.97
N THR A 526 16.19 15.91 9.16
CA THR A 526 16.41 16.40 7.78
C THR A 526 15.34 15.83 6.85
N ASP A 527 15.20 16.39 5.63
CA ASP A 527 14.22 15.91 4.64
C ASP A 527 14.44 14.44 4.31
N ALA A 528 15.67 14.04 4.01
CA ALA A 528 16.06 12.66 3.73
C ALA A 528 15.83 11.70 4.92
N GLY A 529 16.16 12.18 6.12
CA GLY A 529 15.91 11.42 7.34
C GLY A 529 14.43 11.19 7.60
N GLY A 530 13.61 12.20 7.29
CA GLY A 530 12.17 12.19 7.52
C GLY A 530 11.35 11.38 6.50
N GLU A 531 11.92 10.98 5.36
CA GLU A 531 11.19 10.24 4.34
C GLU A 531 10.66 8.89 4.86
N GLY A 532 9.36 8.63 4.59
CA GLY A 532 8.70 7.37 4.93
C GLY A 532 8.31 7.19 6.39
N LEU A 533 8.68 8.10 7.30
CA LEU A 533 8.36 7.96 8.72
C LEU A 533 6.88 8.21 9.01
N ASN A 534 6.33 7.44 9.96
CA ASN A 534 5.03 7.67 10.53
C ASN A 534 5.19 8.36 11.90
N LEU A 535 4.84 9.64 11.97
CA LEU A 535 5.03 10.50 13.14
C LEU A 535 3.70 11.05 13.67
N GLN A 536 2.57 10.35 13.43
CA GLN A 536 1.21 10.77 13.81
C GLN A 536 1.00 10.93 15.33
N PHE A 537 1.92 10.44 16.15
CA PHE A 537 1.89 10.67 17.60
C PHE A 537 2.41 12.06 18.01
N ALA A 538 2.99 12.81 17.08
CA ALA A 538 3.29 14.23 17.21
C ALA A 538 2.21 15.07 16.51
N ASN A 539 1.99 16.29 16.95
CA ASN A 539 0.98 17.18 16.38
C ASN A 539 1.51 18.59 16.07
N ILE A 540 2.79 18.86 16.34
CA ILE A 540 3.43 20.15 16.09
C ILE A 540 4.60 19.97 15.15
N VAL A 541 4.59 20.73 14.05
CA VAL A 541 5.64 20.77 13.04
C VAL A 541 6.22 22.16 12.95
N ILE A 542 7.53 22.30 13.10
CA ILE A 542 8.26 23.56 12.91
C ILE A 542 9.16 23.36 11.69
N ASN A 543 8.88 24.06 10.62
CA ASN A 543 9.78 24.17 9.49
C ASN A 543 10.81 25.27 9.78
N TYR A 544 11.94 24.87 10.39
CA TYR A 544 13.05 25.77 10.70
C TYR A 544 13.68 26.32 9.43
N ASP A 545 13.85 25.46 8.43
CA ASP A 545 14.18 25.85 7.07
C ASP A 545 13.03 25.53 6.13
N LEU A 546 12.63 26.54 5.34
CA LEU A 546 11.61 26.36 4.33
C LEU A 546 12.25 25.92 3.02
N PRO A 547 11.87 24.77 2.49
CA PRO A 547 12.31 24.35 1.18
C PRO A 547 11.75 25.30 0.11
N TRP A 548 12.52 25.55 -0.92
CA TRP A 548 12.07 26.37 -2.06
C TRP A 548 10.94 25.67 -2.84
N ASN A 549 10.91 24.35 -2.81
CA ASN A 549 9.81 23.57 -3.35
C ASN A 549 8.70 23.39 -2.29
N PRO A 550 7.53 24.01 -2.47
CA PRO A 550 6.42 23.94 -1.50
C PRO A 550 5.88 22.52 -1.31
N MET A 551 6.06 21.61 -2.28
CA MET A 551 5.67 20.21 -2.15
C MET A 551 6.38 19.49 -0.99
N LYS A 552 7.64 19.84 -0.72
CA LYS A 552 8.37 19.28 0.42
C LYS A 552 7.72 19.66 1.76
N ILE A 553 7.14 20.87 1.85
CA ILE A 553 6.40 21.30 3.05
C ILE A 553 5.19 20.38 3.28
N GLU A 554 4.41 20.11 2.25
CA GLU A 554 3.26 19.21 2.35
C GLU A 554 3.67 17.77 2.66
N GLN A 555 4.76 17.30 2.11
CA GLN A 555 5.33 15.98 2.45
C GLN A 555 5.77 15.91 3.92
N ARG A 556 6.39 16.98 4.47
CA ARG A 556 6.72 17.08 5.90
C ARG A 556 5.47 17.05 6.77
N ILE A 557 4.45 17.85 6.44
CA ILE A 557 3.17 17.89 7.16
C ILE A 557 2.47 16.54 7.08
N GLY A 558 2.47 15.90 5.94
CA GLY A 558 1.92 14.57 5.73
C GLY A 558 2.57 13.45 6.56
N ARG A 559 3.66 13.70 7.27
CA ARG A 559 4.24 12.77 8.26
C ARG A 559 3.43 12.73 9.56
N VAL A 560 2.76 13.83 9.89
CA VAL A 560 1.98 14.06 11.10
C VAL A 560 0.48 14.05 10.81
N ASP A 561 0.04 14.71 9.74
CA ASP A 561 -1.32 14.82 9.27
C ASP A 561 -1.73 13.56 8.50
N ARG A 562 -2.06 12.50 9.26
CA ARG A 562 -2.41 11.16 8.76
C ARG A 562 -3.63 10.61 9.47
N ILE A 563 -4.21 9.56 8.88
CA ILE A 563 -5.26 8.76 9.50
C ILE A 563 -4.78 8.27 10.87
N GLY A 564 -5.57 8.53 11.91
CA GLY A 564 -5.22 8.17 13.30
C GLY A 564 -4.61 9.32 14.09
N GLN A 565 -4.45 10.51 13.50
CA GLN A 565 -4.12 11.72 14.24
C GLN A 565 -5.30 12.11 15.17
N SER A 566 -5.04 12.15 16.48
CA SER A 566 -6.07 12.42 17.48
C SER A 566 -6.22 13.90 17.84
N GLN A 567 -5.26 14.75 17.45
CA GLN A 567 -5.18 16.15 17.81
C GLN A 567 -5.10 17.05 16.58
N ASP A 568 -5.48 18.32 16.72
CA ASP A 568 -5.25 19.32 15.68
C ASP A 568 -3.76 19.49 15.40
N VAL A 569 -3.43 19.68 14.13
CA VAL A 569 -2.04 19.79 13.66
C VAL A 569 -1.65 21.27 13.56
N TYR A 570 -0.56 21.64 14.23
CA TYR A 570 -0.03 23.00 14.23
C TYR A 570 1.28 23.04 13.45
N ILE A 571 1.35 23.93 12.46
CA ILE A 571 2.49 24.09 11.59
C ILE A 571 3.04 25.52 11.73
N TYR A 572 4.32 25.63 12.05
CA TYR A 572 5.03 26.91 12.16
C TYR A 572 6.12 26.97 11.09
N ASN A 573 6.00 27.92 10.18
CA ASN A 573 6.94 28.15 9.09
C ASN A 573 7.84 29.34 9.41
N PHE A 574 9.11 29.11 9.63
CA PHE A 574 10.09 30.16 9.98
C PHE A 574 10.64 30.85 8.74
N ILE A 575 10.60 32.20 8.75
CA ILE A 575 11.07 33.04 7.65
C ILE A 575 11.81 34.27 8.21
N ILE A 576 12.98 34.57 7.65
CA ILE A 576 13.67 35.79 7.96
C ILE A 576 13.09 36.90 7.07
N ALA A 577 12.46 37.92 7.68
CA ALA A 577 11.65 38.93 6.98
C ALA A 577 12.40 39.75 5.94
N GLU A 578 13.69 40.07 6.20
CA GLU A 578 14.48 40.99 5.40
C GLU A 578 15.29 40.31 4.28
N THR A 579 14.98 39.03 3.97
CA THR A 579 15.73 38.26 2.96
C THR A 579 15.07 38.32 1.58
N ILE A 580 15.88 38.06 0.54
CA ILE A 580 15.38 37.90 -0.83
C ILE A 580 14.39 36.71 -0.93
N GLU A 581 14.65 35.66 -0.18
CA GLU A 581 13.80 34.48 -0.11
C GLU A 581 12.40 34.86 0.36
N ASN A 582 12.27 35.65 1.43
CA ASN A 582 10.95 36.09 1.93
C ASN A 582 10.25 36.99 0.91
N ARG A 583 10.98 37.87 0.24
CA ARG A 583 10.39 38.76 -0.77
C ARG A 583 9.86 37.99 -1.98
N VAL A 584 10.60 37.02 -2.48
CA VAL A 584 10.15 36.14 -3.58
C VAL A 584 8.93 35.38 -3.16
N ARG A 585 8.94 34.82 -1.96
CA ARG A 585 7.83 34.07 -1.43
C ARG A 585 6.56 34.88 -1.23
N SER A 586 6.67 36.08 -0.60
CA SER A 586 5.52 36.96 -0.35
C SER A 586 4.82 37.31 -1.67
N VAL A 587 5.57 37.69 -2.71
CA VAL A 587 4.97 37.99 -4.02
C VAL A 587 4.36 36.73 -4.68
N LEU A 588 4.97 35.56 -4.48
CA LEU A 588 4.43 34.30 -4.95
C LEU A 588 3.11 33.94 -4.23
N GLU A 589 3.06 34.07 -2.91
CA GLU A 589 1.86 33.77 -2.12
C GLU A 589 0.71 34.71 -2.42
N ASP A 590 0.98 36.00 -2.57
CA ASP A 590 -0.02 37.00 -2.95
C ASP A 590 -0.63 36.66 -4.32
N LYS A 591 0.21 36.33 -5.30
CA LYS A 591 -0.26 35.97 -6.63
C LYS A 591 -1.00 34.62 -6.66
N LEU A 592 -0.52 33.64 -5.89
CA LEU A 592 -1.19 32.38 -5.75
C LEU A 592 -2.57 32.53 -5.08
N SER A 593 -2.69 33.37 -4.05
CA SER A 593 -3.97 33.63 -3.37
C SER A 593 -5.01 34.24 -4.32
N VAL A 594 -4.59 35.14 -5.22
CA VAL A 594 -5.47 35.72 -6.25
C VAL A 594 -5.93 34.64 -7.23
N ILE A 595 -4.99 33.81 -7.71
CA ILE A 595 -5.31 32.74 -8.67
C ILE A 595 -6.26 31.70 -8.03
N LEU A 596 -6.04 31.35 -6.76
CA LEU A 596 -6.89 30.43 -6.02
C LEU A 596 -8.30 30.98 -5.85
N SER A 597 -8.43 32.26 -5.50
CA SER A 597 -9.74 32.92 -5.38
C SER A 597 -10.51 32.98 -6.71
N GLU A 598 -9.80 33.22 -7.81
CA GLU A 598 -10.37 33.22 -9.17
C GLU A 598 -10.79 31.82 -9.64
N THR A 599 -10.13 30.77 -9.14
CA THR A 599 -10.37 29.38 -9.57
C THR A 599 -11.32 28.62 -8.66
N GLY A 600 -11.73 29.21 -7.50
CA GLY A 600 -12.63 28.59 -6.54
C GLY A 600 -12.00 27.40 -5.77
N ILE A 601 -10.69 27.39 -5.61
CA ILE A 601 -9.92 26.37 -4.89
C ILE A 601 -9.58 26.94 -3.52
N ASP A 602 -10.05 26.30 -2.45
CA ASP A 602 -9.97 26.85 -1.10
C ASP A 602 -8.59 26.77 -0.44
N LYS A 603 -7.67 25.92 -0.92
CA LYS A 603 -6.36 25.72 -0.29
C LYS A 603 -5.24 25.58 -1.32
N LEU A 604 -4.13 26.22 -1.05
CA LEU A 604 -2.88 26.12 -1.80
C LEU A 604 -2.39 24.65 -1.89
N ALA A 605 -2.56 23.87 -0.83
CA ALA A 605 -2.23 22.46 -0.76
C ALA A 605 -2.94 21.64 -1.85
N ASP A 606 -4.18 21.94 -2.15
CA ASP A 606 -4.99 21.22 -3.14
C ASP A 606 -4.50 21.41 -4.57
N VAL A 607 -3.79 22.53 -4.83
CA VAL A 607 -3.17 22.85 -6.13
C VAL A 607 -1.72 22.35 -6.18
N LEU A 608 -1.03 22.46 -5.04
CA LEU A 608 0.41 22.17 -4.96
C LEU A 608 0.72 20.67 -5.04
N ASP A 609 -0.20 19.80 -4.58
CA ASP A 609 0.04 18.35 -4.49
C ASP A 609 0.19 17.67 -5.86
N SER A 610 -0.34 18.25 -6.94
CA SER A 610 -0.36 17.56 -8.24
C SER A 610 0.43 18.28 -9.36
N GLU A 611 0.70 19.58 -9.27
CA GLU A 611 0.86 20.34 -10.51
C GLU A 611 1.96 21.39 -10.55
N MET A 612 2.52 21.77 -9.41
CA MET A 612 3.60 22.75 -9.35
C MET A 612 5.02 22.14 -9.40
N ALA A 613 5.14 20.83 -9.62
CA ALA A 613 6.43 20.15 -9.72
C ALA A 613 7.27 20.60 -10.93
N ASP A 614 6.64 21.27 -11.91
CA ASP A 614 7.30 21.75 -13.14
C ASP A 614 7.74 23.21 -13.10
N ILE A 615 7.25 23.95 -12.12
CA ILE A 615 7.75 25.29 -11.93
C ILE A 615 9.10 25.16 -11.26
N ASP A 616 10.16 25.49 -11.98
CA ASP A 616 11.49 25.55 -11.39
C ASP A 616 11.56 26.76 -10.45
N PHE A 617 11.05 26.57 -9.23
CA PHE A 617 11.15 27.57 -8.17
C PHE A 617 12.59 27.95 -7.91
N THR A 618 13.55 27.03 -8.12
CA THR A 618 14.97 27.31 -7.99
C THR A 618 15.41 28.38 -8.99
N GLU A 619 14.96 28.31 -10.23
CA GLU A 619 15.25 29.33 -11.25
C GLU A 619 14.67 30.69 -10.86
N VAL A 620 13.50 30.73 -10.22
CA VAL A 620 12.92 32.01 -9.73
C VAL A 620 13.76 32.64 -8.66
N TYR A 621 14.13 31.87 -7.63
CA TYR A 621 14.97 32.37 -6.55
C TYR A 621 16.34 32.80 -7.09
N VAL A 622 16.94 32.03 -7.96
CA VAL A 622 18.22 32.29 -8.58
C VAL A 622 18.19 33.56 -9.46
N SER A 623 17.16 33.69 -10.30
CA SER A 623 17.02 34.92 -11.13
C SER A 623 16.77 36.15 -10.27
N SER A 624 16.04 36.01 -9.17
CA SER A 624 15.83 37.12 -8.22
C SER A 624 17.08 37.48 -7.41
N LEU A 625 17.93 36.50 -7.10
CA LEU A 625 19.26 36.76 -6.51
C LEU A 625 20.18 37.51 -7.44
N ARG A 626 20.11 37.24 -8.77
CA ARG A 626 20.90 37.93 -9.78
C ARG A 626 20.50 39.39 -9.95
N ASP A 627 19.22 39.67 -10.04
CA ASP A 627 18.66 41.00 -10.24
C ASP A 627 17.41 41.21 -9.36
N PRO A 628 17.60 41.71 -8.14
CA PRO A 628 16.48 41.97 -7.23
C PRO A 628 15.44 42.99 -7.78
N ALA A 629 15.79 43.82 -8.76
CA ALA A 629 14.86 44.73 -9.39
C ALA A 629 13.90 44.03 -10.37
N SER A 630 14.25 42.84 -10.85
CA SER A 630 13.44 42.04 -11.79
C SER A 630 12.48 41.06 -11.11
N ILE A 631 12.42 41.03 -9.77
CA ILE A 631 11.58 40.08 -9.01
C ILE A 631 10.12 40.07 -9.50
N GLU A 632 9.50 41.24 -9.60
CA GLU A 632 8.09 41.36 -10.03
C GLU A 632 7.89 40.90 -11.49
N HIS A 633 8.85 41.15 -12.36
CA HIS A 633 8.81 40.73 -13.75
C HIS A 633 8.99 39.21 -13.90
N ASN A 634 9.94 38.62 -13.18
CA ASN A 634 10.19 37.19 -13.18
C ASN A 634 9.00 36.42 -12.62
N ILE A 635 8.39 36.94 -11.53
CA ILE A 635 7.19 36.32 -10.94
C ILE A 635 5.97 36.53 -11.82
N SER A 636 5.82 37.65 -12.55
CA SER A 636 4.70 37.81 -13.49
C SER A 636 4.77 36.84 -14.67
N LYS A 637 5.96 36.46 -15.12
CA LYS A 637 6.13 35.38 -16.11
C LYS A 637 5.67 34.03 -15.55
N ILE A 638 6.02 33.77 -14.31
CA ILE A 638 5.58 32.56 -13.61
C ILE A 638 4.07 32.57 -13.35
N GLU A 639 3.47 33.73 -13.07
CA GLU A 639 2.01 33.85 -12.94
C GLU A 639 1.27 33.37 -14.19
N GLU A 640 1.78 33.72 -15.38
CA GLU A 640 1.21 33.20 -16.64
C GLU A 640 1.38 31.68 -16.76
N ASP A 641 2.54 31.15 -16.40
CA ASP A 641 2.79 29.72 -16.46
C ASP A 641 2.01 29.00 -15.37
N LEU A 642 1.90 29.56 -14.15
CA LEU A 642 1.02 29.09 -13.09
C LEU A 642 -0.45 29.05 -13.51
N LYS A 643 -0.98 30.11 -14.11
CA LYS A 643 -2.36 30.14 -14.62
C LYS A 643 -2.60 29.05 -15.68
N LYS A 644 -1.63 28.84 -16.57
CA LYS A 644 -1.70 27.75 -17.57
C LYS A 644 -1.65 26.37 -16.92
N GLU A 645 -0.75 26.18 -15.96
CA GLU A 645 -0.62 24.92 -15.23
C GLU A 645 -1.84 24.64 -14.34
N ILE A 646 -2.35 25.63 -13.61
CA ILE A 646 -3.59 25.49 -12.83
C ILE A 646 -4.80 25.19 -13.74
N ALA A 647 -4.90 25.80 -14.92
CA ALA A 647 -5.95 25.48 -15.87
C ALA A 647 -5.83 24.05 -16.42
N LYS A 648 -4.60 23.58 -16.67
CA LYS A 648 -4.33 22.16 -16.99
C LYS A 648 -4.70 21.27 -15.83
N ALA A 649 -4.30 21.62 -14.63
CA ALA A 649 -4.55 21.00 -13.39
C ALA A 649 -6.04 20.76 -13.12
N ARG A 650 -6.82 21.80 -13.24
CA ARG A 650 -8.27 21.71 -13.13
C ARG A 650 -8.84 20.70 -14.14
N LYS A 651 -8.34 20.76 -15.38
CA LYS A 651 -8.73 19.78 -16.39
C LYS A 651 -8.34 18.34 -16.01
N TYR A 652 -7.14 18.13 -15.43
CA TYR A 652 -6.72 16.81 -14.97
C TYR A 652 -7.42 16.37 -13.68
N ARG A 653 -7.73 17.29 -12.77
CA ARG A 653 -8.55 16.98 -11.60
C ARG A 653 -9.95 16.55 -12.01
N GLU A 654 -10.55 17.21 -12.99
CA GLU A 654 -11.80 16.77 -13.61
C GLU A 654 -11.67 15.42 -14.32
N LEU A 655 -10.50 15.13 -14.93
CA LEU A 655 -10.19 13.82 -15.51
C LEU A 655 -10.07 12.70 -14.47
N LEU A 656 -9.56 13.02 -13.29
CA LEU A 656 -9.29 12.07 -12.21
C LEU A 656 -10.45 12.00 -11.21
N LYS A 657 -11.37 12.99 -11.22
CA LYS A 657 -12.49 13.03 -10.28
C LYS A 657 -13.49 11.94 -10.62
N GLU A 658 -13.72 11.07 -9.64
CA GLU A 658 -14.83 10.12 -9.67
C GLU A 658 -16.13 10.82 -9.25
N ASP A 659 -17.20 10.61 -10.00
CA ASP A 659 -18.55 11.07 -9.62
C ASP A 659 -19.09 10.10 -8.55
N LYS A 660 -18.70 10.30 -7.26
CA LYS A 660 -19.08 9.41 -6.17
C LYS A 660 -19.56 10.13 -4.93
N VAL A 661 -20.58 9.52 -4.34
CA VAL A 661 -20.89 9.64 -2.93
C VAL A 661 -20.29 8.41 -2.25
N LEU A 662 -19.31 8.60 -1.35
CA LEU A 662 -18.85 7.52 -0.47
C LEU A 662 -20.02 7.21 0.47
N GLU A 663 -20.76 6.14 0.15
CA GLU A 663 -21.77 5.64 1.07
C GLU A 663 -21.08 4.95 2.24
N ALA A 664 -21.31 5.46 3.43
CA ALA A 664 -20.90 4.80 4.65
C ALA A 664 -21.64 3.46 4.75
N ASN A 665 -20.91 2.35 4.89
CA ASN A 665 -21.36 1.17 5.62
C ASN A 665 -21.91 -0.10 4.95
N SER A 666 -22.05 -0.28 3.64
CA SER A 666 -22.56 -1.59 3.21
C SER A 666 -21.51 -2.72 3.29
N ASP A 667 -20.25 -2.44 2.95
CA ASP A 667 -19.22 -3.49 2.82
C ASP A 667 -18.35 -3.70 4.08
N TYR A 668 -18.16 -2.64 4.88
CA TYR A 668 -17.52 -2.75 6.20
C TYR A 668 -18.35 -3.64 7.15
N ASN A 669 -19.65 -3.46 7.16
CA ASN A 669 -20.55 -4.31 7.93
C ASN A 669 -20.43 -5.78 7.52
N LYS A 670 -20.22 -6.09 6.23
CA LYS A 670 -20.08 -7.48 5.74
C LYS A 670 -18.78 -8.15 6.21
N SER A 671 -17.64 -7.44 6.29
CA SER A 671 -16.39 -8.06 6.75
C SER A 671 -16.36 -8.26 8.28
N ILE A 672 -16.91 -7.33 9.07
CA ILE A 672 -17.11 -7.51 10.51
C ILE A 672 -18.16 -8.61 10.75
N GLU A 673 -19.21 -8.63 9.95
CA GLU A 673 -20.23 -9.66 10.00
C GLU A 673 -19.63 -11.05 9.77
N LEU A 674 -18.75 -11.21 8.79
CA LEU A 674 -18.09 -12.48 8.51
C LEU A 674 -17.30 -13.02 9.72
N ASN A 675 -16.50 -12.19 10.39
CA ASN A 675 -15.76 -12.60 11.59
C ASN A 675 -16.68 -12.98 12.75
N LYS A 676 -17.75 -12.22 12.95
CA LYS A 676 -18.77 -12.54 13.95
C LYS A 676 -19.49 -13.86 13.63
N LEU A 677 -19.82 -14.08 12.37
CA LEU A 677 -20.46 -15.31 11.91
C LEU A 677 -19.54 -16.52 12.05
N LEU A 678 -18.25 -16.40 11.70
CA LEU A 678 -17.24 -17.44 11.90
C LEU A 678 -17.10 -17.80 13.38
N PHE A 679 -16.99 -16.79 14.26
CA PHE A 679 -16.94 -17.02 15.69
C PHE A 679 -18.17 -17.74 16.22
N LYS A 680 -19.37 -17.31 15.81
CA LYS A 680 -20.64 -17.96 16.21
C LYS A 680 -20.75 -19.38 15.68
N MET A 681 -20.39 -19.61 14.42
CA MET A 681 -20.34 -20.95 13.83
C MET A 681 -19.47 -21.89 14.64
N CYS A 682 -18.25 -21.49 14.95
CA CYS A 682 -17.32 -22.29 15.75
C CYS A 682 -17.83 -22.56 17.16
N ASN A 683 -18.47 -21.57 17.78
CA ASN A 683 -19.05 -21.69 19.11
C ASN A 683 -20.22 -22.69 19.13
N PHE A 684 -21.17 -22.59 18.20
CA PHE A 684 -22.29 -23.52 18.11
C PHE A 684 -21.85 -24.94 17.74
N TYR A 685 -20.81 -25.09 16.89
CA TYR A 685 -20.22 -26.41 16.62
C TYR A 685 -19.61 -27.00 17.89
N SER A 686 -18.87 -26.21 18.69
CA SER A 686 -18.29 -26.69 19.95
C SER A 686 -19.35 -27.11 20.96
N LEU A 687 -20.45 -26.36 21.06
CA LEU A 687 -21.59 -26.70 21.92
C LEU A 687 -22.29 -27.99 21.46
N TRP A 688 -22.53 -28.16 20.17
CA TRP A 688 -23.16 -29.36 19.62
C TRP A 688 -22.30 -30.62 19.76
N LYS A 689 -20.97 -30.53 19.57
CA LYS A 689 -20.05 -31.68 19.64
C LYS A 689 -19.41 -31.88 21.02
N GLU A 690 -19.77 -31.09 22.04
CA GLU A 690 -19.13 -31.11 23.35
C GLU A 690 -17.58 -31.09 23.31
N GLY A 691 -17.01 -30.53 22.25
CA GLY A 691 -15.59 -30.44 21.97
C GLY A 691 -15.08 -29.03 22.03
N LYS A 692 -13.80 -28.81 22.45
CA LYS A 692 -13.19 -27.51 22.36
C LYS A 692 -12.70 -27.30 20.92
N PHE A 693 -13.38 -26.47 20.18
CA PHE A 693 -12.86 -25.92 18.95
C PHE A 693 -11.83 -24.83 19.34
N PHE A 694 -10.57 -25.08 19.12
CA PHE A 694 -9.53 -24.09 19.43
C PHE A 694 -9.61 -22.97 18.41
N VAL A 695 -10.29 -21.90 18.77
CA VAL A 695 -10.31 -20.66 18.01
C VAL A 695 -9.38 -19.69 18.71
N GLY A 696 -8.24 -19.37 18.10
CA GLY A 696 -7.41 -18.25 18.51
C GLY A 696 -8.20 -16.93 18.42
N GLU A 697 -7.70 -15.86 19.02
CA GLU A 697 -8.38 -14.54 18.98
C GLU A 697 -8.61 -13.99 17.56
N ASN A 698 -7.87 -14.48 16.54
CA ASN A 698 -8.00 -14.11 15.14
C ASN A 698 -8.43 -15.33 14.32
N ILE A 699 -9.67 -15.34 13.87
CA ILE A 699 -10.24 -16.39 13.01
C ILE A 699 -9.99 -16.01 11.56
N ASP A 700 -9.19 -16.79 10.83
CA ASP A 700 -9.00 -16.64 9.39
C ASP A 700 -9.78 -17.74 8.65
N ILE A 701 -10.54 -17.37 7.62
CA ILE A 701 -11.27 -18.32 6.77
C ILE A 701 -10.34 -19.35 6.09
N ASN A 702 -9.07 -18.98 5.92
CA ASN A 702 -8.03 -19.84 5.35
C ASN A 702 -7.35 -20.74 6.38
N ASP A 703 -7.74 -20.67 7.67
CA ASP A 703 -7.30 -21.62 8.67
C ASP A 703 -7.68 -23.04 8.21
N GLU A 704 -6.73 -23.98 8.31
CA GLU A 704 -6.95 -25.35 7.82
C GLU A 704 -8.18 -26.01 8.46
N GLU A 705 -8.45 -25.74 9.74
CA GLU A 705 -9.63 -26.31 10.42
C GLU A 705 -10.92 -25.66 9.94
N ILE A 706 -10.95 -24.33 9.80
CA ILE A 706 -12.13 -23.62 9.31
C ILE A 706 -12.39 -23.96 7.85
N SER A 707 -11.33 -23.96 7.03
CA SER A 707 -11.41 -24.37 5.64
C SER A 707 -11.93 -25.81 5.49
N ARG A 708 -11.51 -26.74 6.36
CA ARG A 708 -12.07 -28.11 6.39
C ARG A 708 -13.55 -28.09 6.69
N HIS A 709 -14.04 -27.32 7.66
CA HIS A 709 -15.48 -27.24 7.98
C HIS A 709 -16.30 -26.64 6.85
N LEU A 710 -15.80 -25.59 6.21
CA LEU A 710 -16.46 -24.97 5.07
C LEU A 710 -16.47 -25.88 3.83
N ASN A 711 -15.44 -26.73 3.68
CA ASN A 711 -15.25 -27.59 2.52
C ASN A 711 -15.62 -29.06 2.76
N GLN A 712 -15.87 -29.43 4.02
CA GLN A 712 -16.41 -30.76 4.28
C GLN A 712 -17.67 -30.93 3.44
N GLU A 713 -17.73 -32.05 2.71
CA GLU A 713 -18.96 -32.54 2.13
C GLU A 713 -19.92 -32.89 3.26
N ASN A 714 -20.52 -31.89 3.88
CA ASN A 714 -21.70 -32.08 4.72
C ASN A 714 -22.87 -32.44 3.82
N CYS A 715 -22.70 -33.55 3.07
CA CYS A 715 -23.77 -34.12 2.28
C CYS A 715 -24.73 -34.76 3.26
N TRP A 716 -25.88 -34.11 3.42
CA TRP A 716 -27.01 -34.76 4.02
C TRP A 716 -27.27 -36.07 3.23
N SER A 717 -27.17 -37.23 3.90
CA SER A 717 -27.43 -38.54 3.26
C SER A 717 -28.90 -38.90 3.46
N ARG A 718 -29.51 -39.51 2.43
CA ARG A 718 -30.91 -39.93 2.42
C ARG A 718 -31.31 -40.81 3.61
N SER A 719 -30.36 -41.35 4.35
CA SER A 719 -30.57 -42.19 5.53
C SER A 719 -30.55 -41.45 6.88
N GLN A 720 -30.33 -40.14 6.87
CA GLN A 720 -30.24 -39.36 8.12
C GLN A 720 -31.61 -38.85 8.55
N LYS A 721 -31.79 -38.76 9.86
CA LYS A 721 -32.92 -38.04 10.46
C LYS A 721 -32.77 -36.57 10.23
N ILE A 722 -33.87 -35.83 10.16
CA ILE A 722 -33.94 -34.39 10.14
C ILE A 722 -34.54 -33.85 11.44
N PRO A 723 -34.08 -32.69 11.96
CA PRO A 723 -34.68 -32.07 13.13
C PRO A 723 -36.08 -31.52 12.81
N SER A 724 -37.02 -31.70 13.74
CA SER A 724 -38.31 -31.03 13.77
C SER A 724 -38.16 -29.81 14.69
N VAL A 725 -38.43 -28.61 14.18
CA VAL A 725 -38.09 -27.36 14.83
C VAL A 725 -39.33 -26.48 15.01
N TYR A 726 -39.47 -25.93 16.22
CA TYR A 726 -40.41 -24.86 16.53
C TYR A 726 -39.65 -23.55 16.75
N ILE A 727 -40.11 -22.46 16.14
CA ILE A 727 -39.61 -21.12 16.36
C ILE A 727 -40.68 -20.30 17.06
N LYS A 728 -40.37 -19.77 18.25
CA LYS A 728 -41.29 -18.96 19.03
C LYS A 728 -41.57 -17.64 18.31
N ASP A 729 -42.81 -17.21 18.34
CA ASP A 729 -43.30 -15.95 17.72
C ASP A 729 -43.18 -15.89 16.18
N PHE A 730 -42.90 -17.01 15.52
CA PHE A 730 -42.89 -17.14 14.06
C PHE A 730 -44.28 -17.60 13.54
N PRO A 731 -44.74 -17.14 12.35
CA PRO A 731 -46.00 -17.55 11.79
C PRO A 731 -46.12 -19.09 11.66
N ASN A 732 -47.25 -19.67 12.16
CA ASN A 732 -47.47 -21.12 12.23
C ASN A 732 -47.75 -21.75 10.85
N GLU A 733 -46.86 -21.59 9.87
CA GLU A 733 -46.96 -22.30 8.61
C GLU A 733 -46.00 -23.52 8.68
N LYS A 734 -46.56 -24.72 8.73
CA LYS A 734 -45.83 -25.98 8.79
C LYS A 734 -45.28 -26.36 7.43
N GLY A 735 -44.07 -26.97 7.42
CA GLY A 735 -43.44 -27.38 6.18
C GLY A 735 -41.99 -27.82 6.33
N TYR A 736 -41.31 -27.84 5.24
CA TYR A 736 -39.89 -28.21 5.18
C TYR A 736 -39.03 -26.99 4.80
N PHE A 737 -38.09 -26.67 5.63
CA PHE A 737 -37.02 -25.68 5.32
C PHE A 737 -35.77 -26.41 4.89
N SER A 738 -35.09 -25.90 3.87
CA SER A 738 -33.86 -26.48 3.36
C SER A 738 -32.91 -25.41 2.84
N LEU A 739 -31.59 -25.59 3.07
CA LEU A 739 -30.53 -24.82 2.48
C LEU A 739 -29.84 -25.64 1.41
N TRP A 740 -29.70 -25.07 0.21
CA TRP A 740 -29.11 -25.72 -0.94
C TRP A 740 -27.90 -24.95 -1.44
N GLU A 741 -26.79 -25.65 -1.67
CA GLU A 741 -25.61 -25.10 -2.33
C GLU A 741 -25.71 -25.35 -3.83
N LEU A 742 -25.69 -24.27 -4.59
CA LEU A 742 -25.56 -24.28 -6.04
C LEU A 742 -24.19 -23.75 -6.41
N SER A 743 -23.36 -24.54 -7.10
CA SER A 743 -22.03 -24.13 -7.54
C SER A 743 -21.74 -24.58 -8.96
N ILE A 744 -20.72 -23.96 -9.56
CA ILE A 744 -20.21 -24.32 -10.88
C ILE A 744 -18.84 -24.98 -10.68
N ASN A 745 -18.66 -26.19 -11.24
CA ASN A 745 -17.40 -26.93 -11.28
C ASN A 745 -16.76 -27.19 -9.90
N ASP A 746 -17.56 -27.31 -8.85
CA ASP A 746 -17.07 -27.53 -7.47
C ASP A 746 -16.06 -26.47 -7.00
N ASP A 747 -16.20 -25.24 -7.51
CA ASP A 747 -15.37 -24.09 -7.15
C ASP A 747 -15.74 -23.65 -5.71
N LEU A 748 -14.78 -23.80 -4.79
CA LEU A 748 -15.03 -23.69 -3.35
C LEU A 748 -15.34 -22.26 -2.88
N TYR A 749 -14.95 -21.24 -3.64
CA TYR A 749 -15.05 -19.83 -3.19
C TYR A 749 -15.74 -18.90 -4.18
N HIS A 750 -15.91 -19.30 -5.45
CA HIS A 750 -16.45 -18.45 -6.49
C HIS A 750 -17.59 -19.17 -7.21
N ASN A 751 -18.52 -18.43 -7.75
CA ASN A 751 -19.61 -18.97 -8.56
C ASN A 751 -20.49 -19.99 -7.82
N ARG A 752 -20.73 -19.73 -6.54
CA ARG A 752 -21.71 -20.48 -5.74
C ARG A 752 -22.73 -19.57 -5.09
N ARG A 753 -23.87 -20.15 -4.73
CA ARG A 753 -24.95 -19.53 -3.97
C ARG A 753 -25.51 -20.53 -2.98
N VAL A 754 -25.92 -20.02 -1.84
CA VAL A 754 -26.72 -20.79 -0.89
C VAL A 754 -28.15 -20.29 -0.95
N ILE A 755 -29.05 -21.19 -1.24
CA ILE A 755 -30.45 -20.88 -1.53
C ILE A 755 -31.32 -21.42 -0.37
N PRO A 756 -31.96 -20.55 0.42
CA PRO A 756 -32.93 -20.97 1.43
C PRO A 756 -34.27 -21.22 0.79
N ILE A 757 -34.80 -22.41 0.98
CA ILE A 757 -36.09 -22.84 0.41
C ILE A 757 -37.02 -23.31 1.51
N PHE A 758 -38.26 -22.77 1.50
CA PHE A 758 -39.32 -23.25 2.34
C PHE A 758 -40.47 -23.73 1.49
N ILE A 759 -40.91 -24.96 1.77
CA ILE A 759 -42.03 -25.64 1.09
C ILE A 759 -43.03 -26.05 2.18
N ASN A 760 -44.24 -25.55 2.08
CA ASN A 760 -45.27 -25.90 3.07
C ASN A 760 -45.80 -27.33 2.89
N ASP A 761 -46.63 -27.80 3.81
CA ASP A 761 -47.21 -29.17 3.77
C ASP A 761 -48.03 -29.49 2.52
N ASN A 762 -48.55 -28.46 1.84
CA ASN A 762 -49.24 -28.60 0.55
C ASN A 762 -48.27 -28.66 -0.64
N MET A 763 -46.97 -28.78 -0.40
CA MET A 763 -45.90 -28.77 -1.42
C MET A 763 -45.86 -27.52 -2.26
N ILE A 764 -46.22 -26.36 -1.68
CA ILE A 764 -46.18 -25.05 -2.32
C ILE A 764 -44.90 -24.31 -1.84
N TYR A 765 -44.11 -23.86 -2.78
CA TYR A 765 -42.93 -23.06 -2.51
C TYR A 765 -43.30 -21.63 -2.05
N ARG A 766 -42.64 -21.15 -0.99
CA ARG A 766 -42.81 -19.80 -0.42
C ARG A 766 -41.51 -19.03 -0.48
N PRO A 767 -41.29 -18.20 -1.51
CA PRO A 767 -39.97 -17.57 -1.77
C PRO A 767 -39.44 -16.70 -0.62
N PHE A 768 -40.27 -15.88 0.01
CA PHE A 768 -39.83 -15.00 1.10
C PHE A 768 -39.77 -15.72 2.48
N ALA A 769 -40.44 -16.84 2.65
CA ALA A 769 -40.44 -17.54 3.92
C ALA A 769 -39.08 -18.19 4.20
N GLY A 770 -38.41 -18.71 3.17
CA GLY A 770 -37.08 -19.32 3.30
C GLY A 770 -36.05 -18.38 3.87
N GLU A 771 -35.93 -17.15 3.35
CA GLU A 771 -35.00 -16.14 3.84
C GLU A 771 -35.32 -15.71 5.28
N ARG A 772 -36.62 -15.45 5.58
CA ARG A 772 -37.04 -15.08 6.95
C ARG A 772 -36.74 -16.16 7.97
N ILE A 773 -36.96 -17.43 7.64
CA ILE A 773 -36.63 -18.57 8.53
C ILE A 773 -35.14 -18.65 8.77
N TRP A 774 -34.36 -18.47 7.71
CA TRP A 774 -32.90 -18.47 7.84
C TRP A 774 -32.40 -17.35 8.73
N ASP A 775 -32.93 -16.11 8.58
CA ASP A 775 -32.56 -14.95 9.40
C ASP A 775 -32.94 -15.19 10.88
N GLU A 776 -34.10 -15.84 11.18
CA GLU A 776 -34.43 -16.22 12.56
C GLU A 776 -33.42 -17.20 13.17
N PHE A 777 -32.89 -18.17 12.42
CA PHE A 777 -31.86 -19.08 12.94
C PHE A 777 -30.52 -18.38 13.26
N ILE A 778 -30.26 -17.28 12.66
CA ILE A 778 -29.01 -16.49 12.84
C ILE A 778 -29.18 -15.45 13.96
N ARG A 779 -30.38 -15.02 14.26
CA ARG A 779 -30.71 -14.00 15.24
C ARG A 779 -30.43 -14.48 16.67
N ASP A 780 -29.76 -13.63 17.49
CA ASP A 780 -29.31 -14.00 18.82
C ASP A 780 -30.45 -14.18 19.83
N ASP A 781 -31.54 -13.43 19.67
CA ASP A 781 -32.71 -13.42 20.56
C ASP A 781 -33.81 -14.39 20.15
N ALA A 782 -33.66 -15.10 19.01
CA ALA A 782 -34.62 -16.07 18.58
C ALA A 782 -34.61 -17.31 19.48
N ILE A 783 -35.77 -17.75 19.93
CA ILE A 783 -35.94 -18.99 20.70
C ILE A 783 -36.33 -20.09 19.73
N ILE A 784 -35.43 -21.07 19.63
CA ILE A 784 -35.57 -22.23 18.72
C ILE A 784 -35.60 -23.47 19.59
N GLU A 785 -36.58 -24.34 19.38
CA GLU A 785 -36.69 -25.60 20.09
C GLU A 785 -36.74 -26.77 19.09
N VAL A 786 -35.84 -27.73 19.24
CA VAL A 786 -35.91 -28.99 18.47
C VAL A 786 -36.81 -29.95 19.22
N THR A 787 -37.99 -30.19 18.67
CA THR A 787 -39.04 -31.00 19.29
C THR A 787 -38.81 -32.50 19.08
N ASP A 788 -38.30 -32.93 17.93
CA ASP A 788 -38.02 -34.30 17.56
C ASP A 788 -36.97 -34.42 16.46
N ASN A 789 -36.50 -35.63 16.21
CA ASN A 789 -35.63 -35.99 15.08
C ASN A 789 -36.31 -37.08 14.25
N ILE A 790 -36.93 -36.66 13.16
CA ILE A 790 -37.80 -37.48 12.33
C ILE A 790 -37.09 -38.07 11.10
N ASN A 791 -37.55 -39.20 10.61
CA ASN A 791 -37.11 -39.76 9.33
C ASN A 791 -37.80 -39.03 8.19
N LEU A 792 -37.02 -38.50 7.22
CA LEU A 792 -37.60 -37.89 6.01
C LEU A 792 -38.00 -39.00 5.00
N ASP A 793 -39.26 -38.98 4.54
CA ASP A 793 -39.73 -39.84 3.47
C ASP A 793 -39.00 -39.56 2.15
N GLU A 794 -38.59 -40.61 1.42
CA GLU A 794 -37.83 -40.47 0.18
C GLU A 794 -38.65 -39.75 -0.91
N ASN A 795 -39.96 -39.93 -0.96
CA ASN A 795 -40.82 -39.23 -1.94
C ASN A 795 -40.90 -37.73 -1.62
N ILE A 796 -40.98 -37.40 -0.33
CA ILE A 796 -40.96 -36.00 0.12
C ILE A 796 -39.62 -35.37 -0.21
N PHE A 797 -38.50 -36.04 0.06
CA PHE A 797 -37.19 -35.56 -0.30
C PHE A 797 -37.03 -35.29 -1.81
N ASN A 798 -37.43 -36.26 -2.63
CA ASN A 798 -37.35 -36.14 -4.09
C ASN A 798 -38.19 -34.94 -4.60
N ARG A 799 -39.36 -34.75 -3.99
CA ARG A 799 -40.24 -33.61 -4.34
C ARG A 799 -39.65 -32.24 -3.93
N ILE A 800 -39.06 -32.16 -2.71
CA ILE A 800 -38.36 -30.99 -2.27
C ILE A 800 -37.19 -30.67 -3.23
N MET A 801 -36.44 -31.69 -3.60
CA MET A 801 -35.29 -31.54 -4.52
C MET A 801 -35.73 -31.05 -5.90
N GLU A 802 -36.80 -31.62 -6.48
CA GLU A 802 -37.33 -31.20 -7.78
C GLU A 802 -37.79 -29.74 -7.78
N LEU A 803 -38.53 -29.33 -6.76
CA LEU A 803 -38.99 -27.95 -6.61
C LEU A 803 -37.83 -26.98 -6.40
N SER A 804 -36.81 -27.41 -5.61
CA SER A 804 -35.61 -26.62 -5.35
C SER A 804 -34.76 -26.45 -6.61
N GLN A 805 -34.60 -27.48 -7.43
CA GLN A 805 -33.91 -27.44 -8.71
C GLN A 805 -34.59 -26.48 -9.69
N ASN A 806 -35.89 -26.51 -9.80
CA ASN A 806 -36.64 -25.63 -10.68
C ASN A 806 -36.43 -24.14 -10.31
N PHE A 807 -36.42 -23.84 -9.02
CA PHE A 807 -36.16 -22.46 -8.57
C PHE A 807 -34.70 -22.06 -8.77
N ALA A 808 -33.74 -22.96 -8.53
CA ALA A 808 -32.31 -22.69 -8.66
C ALA A 808 -31.87 -22.49 -10.11
N TYR A 809 -32.68 -22.87 -11.10
CA TYR A 809 -32.33 -22.84 -12.52
C TYR A 809 -32.03 -21.42 -13.02
N ASP A 810 -32.86 -20.43 -12.67
CA ASP A 810 -32.65 -19.04 -13.08
C ASP A 810 -31.37 -18.44 -12.43
N ILE A 811 -31.11 -18.80 -11.17
CA ILE A 811 -29.89 -18.42 -10.46
C ILE A 811 -28.66 -19.06 -11.13
N PHE A 812 -28.78 -20.31 -11.55
CA PHE A 812 -27.71 -21.02 -12.29
C PHE A 812 -27.39 -20.32 -13.61
N LEU A 813 -28.40 -19.88 -14.38
CA LEU A 813 -28.16 -19.17 -15.64
C LEU A 813 -27.35 -17.88 -15.42
N GLY A 814 -27.66 -17.10 -14.38
CA GLY A 814 -26.90 -15.91 -14.02
C GLY A 814 -25.46 -16.20 -13.58
N LEU A 815 -25.27 -17.26 -12.78
CA LEU A 815 -23.93 -17.69 -12.38
C LEU A 815 -23.11 -18.19 -13.58
N LYS A 816 -23.74 -18.92 -14.50
CA LYS A 816 -23.09 -19.43 -15.71
C LYS A 816 -22.59 -18.30 -16.60
N GLU A 817 -23.43 -17.30 -16.88
CA GLU A 817 -23.04 -16.16 -17.71
C GLU A 817 -21.87 -15.40 -17.11
N ASN A 818 -21.91 -15.14 -15.80
CA ASN A 818 -20.81 -14.48 -15.09
C ASN A 818 -19.52 -15.31 -15.13
N TYR A 819 -19.63 -16.63 -14.96
CA TYR A 819 -18.49 -17.55 -15.01
C TYR A 819 -17.83 -17.58 -16.40
N GLU A 820 -18.63 -17.72 -17.47
CA GLU A 820 -18.14 -17.73 -18.86
C GLU A 820 -17.42 -16.45 -19.20
N LYS A 821 -18.00 -15.29 -18.86
CA LYS A 821 -17.38 -13.98 -19.07
C LYS A 821 -16.06 -13.86 -18.33
N LYS A 822 -16.01 -14.24 -17.05
CA LYS A 822 -14.79 -14.20 -16.24
C LYS A 822 -13.70 -15.12 -16.81
N GLN A 823 -14.02 -16.35 -17.18
CA GLN A 823 -13.08 -17.31 -17.78
C GLN A 823 -12.45 -16.76 -19.07
N GLU A 824 -13.25 -16.15 -19.93
CA GLU A 824 -12.75 -15.59 -21.20
C GLU A 824 -11.80 -14.40 -20.95
N GLU A 825 -12.13 -13.53 -19.99
CA GLU A 825 -11.31 -12.38 -19.62
C GLU A 825 -10.00 -12.84 -18.94
N ASP A 826 -10.04 -13.81 -18.03
CA ASP A 826 -8.85 -14.35 -17.37
C ASP A 826 -7.93 -15.04 -18.38
N TYR A 827 -8.46 -15.83 -19.31
CA TYR A 827 -7.66 -16.43 -20.38
C TYR A 827 -6.92 -15.41 -21.23
N ARG A 828 -7.61 -14.31 -21.61
CA ARG A 828 -6.97 -13.21 -22.36
C ARG A 828 -5.81 -12.58 -21.60
N LYS A 829 -5.96 -12.36 -20.28
CA LYS A 829 -4.91 -11.80 -19.41
C LYS A 829 -3.69 -12.71 -19.30
N TYR A 830 -3.91 -13.97 -18.93
CA TYR A 830 -2.82 -14.93 -18.79
C TYR A 830 -2.08 -15.14 -20.10
N SER A 831 -2.80 -15.25 -21.20
CA SER A 831 -2.20 -15.38 -22.54
C SER A 831 -1.39 -14.17 -22.92
N TYR A 832 -1.89 -12.97 -22.66
CA TYR A 832 -1.18 -11.72 -22.95
C TYR A 832 0.11 -11.58 -22.10
N ALA A 833 0.03 -11.80 -20.80
CA ALA A 833 1.19 -11.77 -19.91
C ALA A 833 2.27 -12.80 -20.33
N LEU A 834 1.84 -13.98 -20.72
CA LEU A 834 2.74 -15.04 -21.17
C LEU A 834 3.40 -14.71 -22.53
N GLU A 835 2.66 -14.15 -23.48
CA GLU A 835 3.22 -13.70 -24.77
C GLU A 835 4.31 -12.64 -24.55
N LEU A 836 4.09 -11.69 -23.65
CA LEU A 836 5.10 -10.68 -23.30
C LEU A 836 6.35 -11.29 -22.66
N ARG A 837 6.19 -12.30 -21.80
CA ARG A 837 7.32 -13.06 -21.20
C ARG A 837 8.08 -13.87 -22.26
N ILE A 838 7.39 -14.48 -23.20
CA ILE A 838 8.00 -15.18 -24.35
C ILE A 838 8.80 -14.18 -25.21
N ASP A 839 8.26 -13.01 -25.50
CA ASP A 839 8.96 -12.00 -26.29
C ASP A 839 10.17 -11.41 -25.56
N ALA A 840 10.08 -11.26 -24.25
CA ALA A 840 11.23 -10.89 -23.41
C ALA A 840 12.31 -12.00 -23.43
N ALA A 841 11.91 -13.26 -23.30
CA ALA A 841 12.82 -14.40 -23.34
C ALA A 841 13.55 -14.56 -24.69
N LYS A 842 12.90 -14.25 -25.81
CA LYS A 842 13.54 -14.24 -27.15
C LYS A 842 14.72 -13.27 -27.27
N ARG A 843 14.76 -12.23 -26.46
CA ARG A 843 15.81 -11.18 -26.47
C ARG A 843 17.01 -11.52 -25.60
N ILE A 844 17.03 -12.67 -24.94
CA ILE A 844 18.15 -13.10 -24.10
C ILE A 844 19.35 -13.41 -25.00
N GLY A 845 20.51 -12.78 -24.76
CA GLY A 845 21.72 -12.93 -25.57
C GLY A 845 22.34 -14.32 -25.46
N ILE A 846 22.25 -14.97 -24.28
CA ILE A 846 22.85 -16.30 -24.04
C ILE A 846 21.93 -17.41 -24.55
N GLU A 847 22.38 -18.11 -25.59
CA GLU A 847 21.54 -19.06 -26.34
C GLU A 847 21.01 -20.24 -25.49
N ASN A 848 21.80 -20.80 -24.60
CA ASN A 848 21.39 -21.91 -23.75
C ASN A 848 20.30 -21.51 -22.76
N ILE A 849 20.42 -20.33 -22.13
CA ILE A 849 19.45 -19.79 -21.21
C ILE A 849 18.17 -19.44 -21.95
N ARG A 850 18.28 -18.80 -23.12
CA ARG A 850 17.14 -18.49 -23.99
C ARG A 850 16.33 -19.74 -24.36
N ARG A 851 17.00 -20.79 -24.80
CA ARG A 851 16.33 -22.06 -25.18
C ARG A 851 15.64 -22.73 -23.98
N SER A 852 16.30 -22.77 -22.82
CA SER A 852 15.72 -23.37 -21.62
C SER A 852 14.45 -22.59 -21.21
N ARG A 853 14.55 -21.27 -21.18
CA ARG A 853 13.44 -20.43 -20.75
C ARG A 853 12.24 -20.43 -21.70
N LEU A 854 12.49 -20.42 -22.99
CA LEU A 854 11.42 -20.56 -23.98
C LEU A 854 10.68 -21.90 -23.86
N ARG A 855 11.40 -22.99 -23.59
CA ARG A 855 10.76 -24.31 -23.35
C ARG A 855 9.88 -24.33 -22.11
N GLU A 856 10.32 -23.69 -21.03
CA GLU A 856 9.51 -23.56 -19.80
C GLU A 856 8.25 -22.75 -20.04
N LEU A 857 8.37 -21.60 -20.71
CA LEU A 857 7.23 -20.72 -21.03
C LEU A 857 6.26 -21.38 -22.03
N GLU A 858 6.75 -22.18 -22.97
CA GLU A 858 5.91 -22.97 -23.87
C GLU A 858 5.13 -24.07 -23.11
N LYS A 859 5.75 -24.74 -22.14
CA LYS A 859 5.04 -25.68 -21.26
C LYS A 859 3.97 -24.97 -20.44
N GLU A 860 4.31 -23.85 -19.82
CA GLU A 860 3.37 -23.03 -19.07
C GLU A 860 2.19 -22.58 -19.95
N LYS A 861 2.43 -22.22 -21.21
CA LYS A 861 1.39 -21.90 -22.20
C LYS A 861 0.42 -23.05 -22.44
N GLU A 862 0.96 -24.24 -22.57
CA GLU A 862 0.15 -25.45 -22.74
C GLU A 862 -0.66 -25.80 -21.51
N GLU A 863 -0.08 -25.65 -20.31
CA GLU A 863 -0.76 -25.87 -19.03
C GLU A 863 -1.90 -24.87 -18.84
N ILE A 864 -1.66 -23.58 -19.07
CA ILE A 864 -2.70 -22.54 -19.02
C ILE A 864 -3.84 -22.88 -20.00
N LYS A 865 -3.50 -23.22 -21.24
CA LYS A 865 -4.51 -23.57 -22.25
C LYS A 865 -5.34 -24.77 -21.81
N ARG A 866 -4.71 -25.84 -21.32
CA ARG A 866 -5.39 -27.04 -20.80
C ARG A 866 -6.29 -26.72 -19.61
N LYS A 867 -5.82 -25.87 -18.67
CA LYS A 867 -6.60 -25.42 -17.51
C LYS A 867 -7.88 -24.72 -17.97
N PHE A 868 -7.76 -23.76 -18.87
CA PHE A 868 -8.93 -23.02 -19.37
C PHE A 868 -9.86 -23.87 -20.27
N GLU A 869 -9.32 -24.80 -21.05
CA GLU A 869 -10.16 -25.75 -21.82
C GLU A 869 -10.94 -26.68 -20.89
N LYS A 870 -10.35 -27.15 -19.80
CA LYS A 870 -11.05 -27.93 -18.76
C LYS A 870 -12.14 -27.10 -18.09
N ASN A 871 -11.89 -25.85 -17.79
CA ASN A 871 -12.84 -24.95 -17.14
C ASN A 871 -14.00 -24.50 -18.05
N LYS A 872 -13.92 -24.72 -19.36
CA LYS A 872 -15.06 -24.47 -20.30
C LYS A 872 -16.19 -25.47 -20.13
N ILE A 873 -15.90 -26.64 -19.54
CA ILE A 873 -16.93 -27.63 -19.22
C ILE A 873 -17.63 -27.17 -17.94
N ILE A 874 -18.88 -26.75 -18.05
CA ILE A 874 -19.67 -26.27 -16.93
C ILE A 874 -20.49 -27.44 -16.38
N CYS A 875 -20.17 -27.83 -15.16
CA CYS A 875 -20.90 -28.86 -14.42
C CYS A 875 -21.61 -28.18 -13.24
N PRO A 876 -22.94 -28.03 -13.27
CA PRO A 876 -23.66 -27.53 -12.11
C PRO A 876 -23.66 -28.58 -11.01
N VAL A 877 -23.27 -28.15 -9.80
CA VAL A 877 -23.38 -28.98 -8.60
C VAL A 877 -24.48 -28.38 -7.74
N PHE A 878 -25.51 -29.17 -7.46
CA PHE A 878 -26.63 -28.76 -6.61
C PHE A 878 -26.81 -29.79 -5.53
N LYS A 879 -26.52 -29.41 -4.28
CA LYS A 879 -26.55 -30.34 -3.14
C LYS A 879 -27.19 -29.69 -1.91
N PRO A 880 -27.94 -30.48 -1.10
CA PRO A 880 -28.49 -29.96 0.15
C PRO A 880 -27.40 -29.82 1.19
N ILE A 881 -27.34 -28.65 1.83
CA ILE A 881 -26.50 -28.40 3.00
C ILE A 881 -27.21 -28.88 4.24
N PHE A 882 -28.51 -28.59 4.33
CA PHE A 882 -29.31 -28.78 5.52
C PHE A 882 -30.80 -28.84 5.20
N ILE A 883 -31.50 -29.75 5.86
CA ILE A 883 -32.97 -29.90 5.75
C ILE A 883 -33.55 -30.08 7.15
N LEU A 884 -34.65 -29.41 7.45
CA LEU A 884 -35.42 -29.57 8.69
C LEU A 884 -36.91 -29.50 8.42
N ARG A 885 -37.72 -30.01 9.38
CA ARG A 885 -39.16 -29.85 9.48
C ARG A 885 -39.46 -28.62 10.33
N LEU A 886 -40.32 -27.72 9.90
CA LEU A 886 -40.86 -26.63 10.72
C LEU A 886 -42.26 -27.01 11.18
N GLU A 887 -42.51 -26.86 12.51
CA GLU A 887 -43.80 -27.22 13.13
C GLU A 887 -44.68 -26.02 13.44
#